data_81fed8266a656081517954978e3a1686
#
_entry.id   81fed8266a656081517954978e3a1686
#
_cell.length_a   1.000
_cell.length_b   1.000
_cell.length_c   1.000
_cell.angle_alpha   90.00
_cell.angle_beta   90.00
_cell.angle_gamma   90.00
#
_symmetry.space_group_name_H-M   'P 1'
#
loop_
_entity.id
_entity.type
_entity.pdbx_description
1 polymer ?
#
loop_
_entity_poly.entity_id
_entity_poly.type
_entity_poly.pdbx_seq_one_letter_code
_entity_poly.pdbx_strand_id
1 'polypeptide(L)'
;MASITQTIPQYSLGMSEQPDQLKFPGQVSEVTNAIPDITKGLFKRPGAKRIGTDALSSVQSGGSWFHYFRDETEGSYIGQVAADGQVRVWRCSDGTLMTTAYGTGGQTAIQNYLATSTPENLQFLTINDTTFVTNRDTTNSNTLVGSTGTTDATPDAHFGFVELLRTENGRQYGININNGTTVTTVTRATRIKIQSDTLDESDGTGHCPGIGTQVFSVDSGSKKNLIFRINTLGQQAVSPNYSASSNGPGGSNYRCSYNREVVLLHGGEGWVTGDTATVTLDSASTSYNYTIRVEDHESTDVNATVSSNGDGLIRPEPTPFDADTAVTADTIIGGIIAELPSGITGKHIGTGIYLSSSNPFSLEVVEEDLMRCFQASVNDVQNLPNQCKHGYIVKISNSRMSDEDDYYLRFDGANNRDGVGSWSECAKAGIAKTLTNMPLVIQRTATTTFTVKQFTYQDRRVGDDTTNPMPSFVGARINKVLFFRNRLALLSGENVITSRPGTLGTPDFFAETALTVSASDPVDISAASMFPSELFDGIETNTGLVVFSTNQQFLLAADDTVFNPDTAKLRSIATFNYNEDIPPISLGTTLAYVDNSGKFSRFNEMANIRREGEPAIVEVTKVVPTLLPKDIDLLTNSRENSMILLGCLLYTSPSPRD
;
A
#
# COMPACT_ATOMS: atom_id res chain seq x y z
N MET A 1 5.68 47.05 73.61
CA MET A 1 5.08 46.32 72.45
C MET A 1 5.85 45.02 72.27
N ALA A 2 5.17 43.89 72.39
CA ALA A 2 5.81 42.59 72.09
C ALA A 2 6.16 42.52 70.62
N SER A 3 7.39 42.24 70.27
CA SER A 3 7.79 41.98 68.86
C SER A 3 7.16 40.68 68.40
N ILE A 4 6.33 40.72 67.39
CA ILE A 4 5.82 39.53 66.70
C ILE A 4 6.92 39.07 65.78
N THR A 5 7.60 37.97 66.09
CA THR A 5 8.56 37.33 65.19
C THR A 5 7.81 36.28 64.39
N GLN A 6 7.67 36.54 63.11
CA GLN A 6 7.14 35.55 62.18
C GLN A 6 8.35 34.88 61.50
N THR A 7 8.54 33.59 61.74
CA THR A 7 9.52 32.79 61.01
C THR A 7 8.87 32.32 59.76
N ILE A 8 9.32 32.77 58.61
CA ILE A 8 8.91 32.22 57.32
C ILE A 8 9.83 31.01 57.07
N PRO A 9 9.31 29.79 57.21
CA PRO A 9 10.09 28.62 56.82
C PRO A 9 10.25 28.65 55.31
N GLN A 10 11.11 27.94 54.74
CA GLN A 10 11.50 27.79 53.32
C GLN A 10 10.43 28.21 52.30
N TYR A 11 10.78 28.96 51.27
CA TYR A 11 9.93 29.29 50.11
C TYR A 11 9.90 28.15 49.13
N SER A 12 9.40 26.98 49.55
CA SER A 12 9.43 25.74 48.77
C SER A 12 8.07 25.30 48.25
N LEU A 13 6.98 26.00 48.63
CA LEU A 13 5.60 25.61 48.27
C LEU A 13 5.11 26.25 46.97
N GLY A 14 6.02 26.83 46.15
CA GLY A 14 5.68 27.32 44.82
C GLY A 14 5.03 28.71 44.81
N MET A 15 4.46 29.06 43.69
CA MET A 15 3.87 30.37 43.40
C MET A 15 2.33 30.30 43.57
N SER A 16 1.74 31.39 44.09
CA SER A 16 0.26 31.51 44.17
C SER A 16 -0.12 33.01 43.99
N GLU A 17 -1.09 33.25 43.13
CA GLU A 17 -1.73 34.57 42.91
C GLU A 17 -2.95 34.77 43.83
N GLN A 18 -3.19 33.88 44.75
CA GLN A 18 -4.26 34.04 45.73
C GLN A 18 -4.04 35.23 46.64
N PRO A 19 -5.10 35.84 47.21
CA PRO A 19 -4.95 36.84 48.24
C PRO A 19 -4.10 36.36 49.41
N ASP A 20 -3.33 37.27 50.04
CA ASP A 20 -2.36 36.89 51.09
C ASP A 20 -2.93 36.13 52.27
N GLN A 21 -4.23 36.35 52.55
CA GLN A 21 -4.95 35.62 53.61
C GLN A 21 -5.20 34.13 53.30
N LEU A 22 -5.14 33.78 51.99
CA LEU A 22 -5.41 32.39 51.53
C LEU A 22 -4.13 31.67 51.14
N LYS A 23 -2.97 32.37 51.13
CA LYS A 23 -1.67 31.72 50.83
C LYS A 23 -1.20 30.88 52.00
N PHE A 24 -0.67 29.72 51.68
CA PHE A 24 0.01 28.92 52.70
C PHE A 24 1.41 29.52 52.99
N PRO A 25 1.86 29.45 54.28
CA PRO A 25 3.20 29.85 54.64
C PRO A 25 4.24 29.12 53.81
N GLY A 26 5.13 29.88 53.11
CA GLY A 26 6.13 29.33 52.19
C GLY A 26 5.75 29.38 50.72
N GLN A 27 4.56 29.83 50.37
CA GLN A 27 4.23 30.24 49.00
C GLN A 27 4.69 31.66 48.73
N VAL A 28 5.02 31.92 47.44
CA VAL A 28 5.46 33.24 46.95
C VAL A 28 4.48 33.79 45.93
N SER A 29 4.40 35.12 45.81
CA SER A 29 3.50 35.77 44.82
C SER A 29 4.06 35.75 43.43
N GLU A 30 5.37 35.81 43.30
CA GLU A 30 6.11 35.85 42.01
C GLU A 30 7.45 35.15 42.18
N VAL A 31 7.86 34.42 41.15
CA VAL A 31 9.17 33.77 41.10
C VAL A 31 9.78 34.00 39.72
N THR A 32 10.94 34.64 39.71
CA THR A 32 11.72 34.86 38.47
C THR A 32 13.12 34.29 38.67
N ASN A 33 13.54 33.44 37.71
CA ASN A 33 14.87 32.80 37.70
C ASN A 33 15.23 32.00 38.96
N ALA A 34 14.24 31.50 39.71
CA ALA A 34 14.41 30.64 40.86
C ALA A 34 13.53 29.41 40.77
N ILE A 35 13.93 28.35 41.44
CA ILE A 35 13.20 27.04 41.51
C ILE A 35 12.91 26.78 42.97
N PRO A 36 11.64 26.64 43.36
CA PRO A 36 11.27 26.15 44.67
C PRO A 36 11.47 24.62 44.75
N ASP A 37 12.21 24.16 45.73
CA ASP A 37 12.53 22.74 45.96
C ASP A 37 12.32 22.41 47.44
N ILE A 38 11.68 21.27 47.70
CA ILE A 38 11.33 20.85 49.06
C ILE A 38 12.59 20.58 49.91
N THR A 39 13.68 20.16 49.29
CA THR A 39 14.92 19.79 49.96
C THR A 39 15.90 20.93 50.08
N LYS A 40 15.94 21.83 49.11
CA LYS A 40 16.92 22.94 49.01
C LYS A 40 16.34 24.31 49.29
N GLY A 41 15.00 24.39 49.44
CA GLY A 41 14.31 25.68 49.47
C GLY A 41 14.26 26.38 48.12
N LEU A 42 14.18 27.70 48.13
CA LEU A 42 14.21 28.48 46.89
C LEU A 42 15.67 28.71 46.46
N PHE A 43 16.04 28.18 45.29
CA PHE A 43 17.38 28.34 44.77
C PHE A 43 17.38 28.91 43.34
N LYS A 44 18.51 29.45 42.91
CA LYS A 44 18.66 30.06 41.60
C LYS A 44 18.54 29.02 40.51
N ARG A 45 17.79 29.32 39.45
CA ARG A 45 17.70 28.50 38.24
C ARG A 45 19.13 28.31 37.64
N PRO A 46 19.48 27.07 37.26
CA PRO A 46 20.72 26.83 36.50
C PRO A 46 20.75 27.64 35.20
N GLY A 47 21.91 28.15 34.85
CA GLY A 47 22.11 28.81 33.56
C GLY A 47 22.04 27.82 32.41
N ALA A 48 21.55 28.25 31.27
CA ALA A 48 21.66 27.47 30.05
C ALA A 48 23.12 27.45 29.55
N LYS A 49 23.59 26.27 29.15
CA LYS A 49 24.89 26.11 28.50
C LYS A 49 24.68 26.10 26.98
N ARG A 50 25.33 27.01 26.30
CA ARG A 50 25.36 27.03 24.84
C ARG A 50 26.14 25.81 24.32
N ILE A 51 25.56 25.10 23.35
CA ILE A 51 26.21 24.03 22.60
C ILE A 51 26.78 24.62 21.32
N GLY A 52 28.07 24.36 21.06
CA GLY A 52 28.79 24.96 19.92
C GLY A 52 29.30 26.37 20.17
N THR A 53 30.16 26.89 19.29
CA THR A 53 30.76 28.20 19.35
C THR A 53 29.94 29.30 18.69
N ASP A 54 29.18 28.91 17.63
CA ASP A 54 28.43 29.83 16.78
C ASP A 54 26.94 29.49 16.76
N ALA A 55 26.12 30.38 16.22
CA ALA A 55 24.72 30.06 15.93
C ALA A 55 24.63 28.96 14.86
N LEU A 56 23.56 28.18 14.87
CA LEU A 56 23.31 27.20 13.83
C LEU A 56 23.34 27.89 12.45
N SER A 57 24.13 27.34 11.53
CA SER A 57 24.24 27.87 10.17
C SER A 57 22.98 27.64 9.35
N SER A 58 22.66 28.62 8.48
CA SER A 58 21.55 28.48 7.50
C SER A 58 20.14 28.32 8.09
N VAL A 59 19.92 28.64 9.34
CA VAL A 59 18.57 28.69 9.94
C VAL A 59 17.74 29.73 9.20
N GLN A 60 16.49 29.37 8.90
CA GLN A 60 15.51 30.29 8.30
C GLN A 60 14.60 30.88 9.39
N SER A 61 14.12 32.10 9.17
CA SER A 61 13.07 32.66 10.02
C SER A 61 11.78 31.93 9.82
N GLY A 62 11.09 31.54 10.89
CA GLY A 62 9.91 30.66 10.84
C GLY A 62 10.30 29.22 10.54
N GLY A 63 9.31 28.41 10.32
CA GLY A 63 9.48 26.98 10.01
C GLY A 63 9.27 26.09 11.22
N SER A 64 8.99 24.85 10.94
CA SER A 64 8.67 23.81 11.92
C SER A 64 9.95 23.10 12.36
N TRP A 65 10.02 22.79 13.63
CA TRP A 65 11.18 22.12 14.22
C TRP A 65 10.83 20.70 14.67
N PHE A 66 11.80 19.79 14.51
CA PHE A 66 11.68 18.42 14.99
C PHE A 66 12.99 17.95 15.64
N HIS A 67 12.86 17.02 16.57
CA HIS A 67 13.96 16.35 17.25
C HIS A 67 14.11 14.93 16.73
N TYR A 68 15.37 14.54 16.49
CA TYR A 68 15.72 13.21 16.06
C TYR A 68 16.80 12.66 16.99
N PHE A 69 16.51 11.57 17.66
CA PHE A 69 17.46 10.82 18.48
C PHE A 69 17.68 9.46 17.86
N ARG A 70 18.93 9.08 17.64
CA ARG A 70 19.26 7.79 17.09
C ARG A 70 19.63 6.79 18.19
N ASP A 71 20.76 7.01 18.83
CA ASP A 71 21.31 6.17 19.89
C ASP A 71 22.29 6.98 20.76
N GLU A 72 22.82 6.38 21.81
CA GLU A 72 23.76 7.05 22.72
C GLU A 72 25.10 7.41 22.06
N THR A 73 25.50 6.70 21.01
CA THR A 73 26.78 6.94 20.30
C THR A 73 26.69 8.08 19.32
N GLU A 74 25.62 8.11 18.52
CA GLU A 74 25.40 9.12 17.47
C GLU A 74 24.72 10.37 18.02
N GLY A 75 23.96 10.26 19.10
CA GLY A 75 23.32 11.36 19.80
C GLY A 75 22.05 11.88 19.14
N SER A 76 21.78 13.14 19.43
CA SER A 76 20.59 13.85 18.99
C SER A 76 20.88 14.80 17.84
N TYR A 77 19.87 14.99 17.01
CA TYR A 77 19.83 15.97 15.94
C TYR A 77 18.59 16.86 16.10
N ILE A 78 18.68 18.11 15.65
CA ILE A 78 17.54 18.99 15.53
C ILE A 78 17.36 19.34 14.06
N GLY A 79 16.13 19.25 13.59
CA GLY A 79 15.80 19.58 12.21
C GLY A 79 14.83 20.75 12.12
N GLN A 80 14.93 21.50 11.03
CA GLN A 80 14.01 22.55 10.64
C GLN A 80 13.47 22.27 9.25
N VAL A 81 12.16 22.38 9.10
CA VAL A 81 11.51 22.50 7.80
C VAL A 81 11.11 23.94 7.62
N ALA A 82 11.72 24.61 6.65
CA ALA A 82 11.47 26.03 6.37
C ALA A 82 10.10 26.22 5.69
N ALA A 83 9.59 27.45 5.65
CA ALA A 83 8.29 27.77 5.04
C ALA A 83 8.19 27.38 3.54
N ASP A 84 9.33 27.30 2.85
CA ASP A 84 9.43 26.83 1.45
C ASP A 84 9.58 25.31 1.30
N GLY A 85 9.49 24.56 2.40
CA GLY A 85 9.62 23.11 2.42
C GLY A 85 11.05 22.57 2.40
N GLN A 86 12.07 23.44 2.47
CA GLN A 86 13.46 22.97 2.58
C GLN A 86 13.73 22.37 3.98
N VAL A 87 14.37 21.22 4.02
CA VAL A 87 14.74 20.55 5.27
C VAL A 87 16.21 20.79 5.58
N ARG A 88 16.51 21.15 6.82
CA ARG A 88 17.86 21.26 7.36
C ARG A 88 17.96 20.49 8.66
N VAL A 89 19.07 19.85 8.89
CA VAL A 89 19.30 19.05 10.11
C VAL A 89 20.69 19.38 10.67
N TRP A 90 20.78 19.59 11.97
CA TRP A 90 22.03 19.85 12.67
C TRP A 90 22.24 18.82 13.77
N ARG A 91 23.47 18.42 13.95
CA ARG A 91 23.86 17.57 15.06
C ARG A 91 23.90 18.40 16.37
N CYS A 92 23.21 17.89 17.40
CA CYS A 92 23.09 18.64 18.67
C CYS A 92 24.40 18.74 19.46
N SER A 93 25.38 17.84 19.26
CA SER A 93 26.62 17.85 20.02
C SER A 93 27.55 19.03 19.70
N ASP A 94 27.52 19.52 18.46
CA ASP A 94 28.44 20.54 17.96
C ASP A 94 27.82 21.58 17.02
N GLY A 95 26.54 21.43 16.67
CA GLY A 95 25.84 22.32 15.75
C GLY A 95 26.20 22.13 14.26
N THR A 96 26.88 21.04 13.90
CA THR A 96 27.26 20.79 12.50
C THR A 96 26.01 20.55 11.63
N LEU A 97 25.93 21.32 10.52
CA LEU A 97 24.87 21.11 9.52
C LEU A 97 25.12 19.83 8.73
N MET A 98 24.09 18.97 8.67
CA MET A 98 24.10 17.74 7.90
C MET A 98 23.70 18.01 6.44
N THR A 99 24.09 17.12 5.55
CA THR A 99 23.66 17.13 4.15
C THR A 99 22.23 16.64 4.06
N THR A 100 21.36 17.37 3.37
CA THR A 100 20.00 16.92 3.06
C THR A 100 19.92 16.48 1.60
N ALA A 101 19.49 15.24 1.36
CA ALA A 101 19.22 14.68 0.05
C ALA A 101 17.72 14.46 -0.13
N TYR A 102 17.26 14.44 -1.37
CA TYR A 102 15.87 14.14 -1.72
C TYR A 102 15.81 12.84 -2.53
N GLY A 103 15.00 11.91 -2.07
CA GLY A 103 14.85 10.58 -2.65
C GLY A 103 13.60 10.43 -3.51
N THR A 104 12.94 9.28 -3.37
CA THR A 104 11.70 8.96 -4.10
C THR A 104 10.64 10.02 -3.91
N GLY A 105 10.02 10.47 -5.01
CA GLY A 105 9.06 11.57 -5.06
C GLY A 105 9.64 12.84 -5.70
N GLY A 106 10.97 13.00 -5.70
CA GLY A 106 11.66 14.16 -6.27
C GLY A 106 11.62 15.41 -5.37
N GLN A 107 12.65 16.23 -5.46
CA GLN A 107 12.84 17.39 -4.56
C GLN A 107 11.67 18.37 -4.61
N THR A 108 11.21 18.75 -5.80
CA THR A 108 10.15 19.75 -5.94
C THR A 108 8.83 19.30 -5.33
N ALA A 109 8.40 18.06 -5.58
CA ALA A 109 7.16 17.56 -5.02
C ALA A 109 7.23 17.40 -3.50
N ILE A 110 8.36 16.95 -2.97
CA ILE A 110 8.61 16.84 -1.52
C ILE A 110 8.57 18.22 -0.87
N GLN A 111 9.26 19.22 -1.43
CA GLN A 111 9.27 20.57 -0.90
C GLN A 111 7.88 21.22 -0.97
N ASN A 112 7.14 21.00 -2.04
CA ASN A 112 5.76 21.48 -2.16
C ASN A 112 4.83 20.87 -1.10
N TYR A 113 5.00 19.58 -0.77
CA TYR A 113 4.23 18.94 0.31
C TYR A 113 4.56 19.55 1.68
N LEU A 114 5.84 19.86 1.93
CA LEU A 114 6.33 20.38 3.21
C LEU A 114 6.15 21.89 3.35
N ALA A 115 5.91 22.62 2.27
CA ALA A 115 5.76 24.07 2.29
C ALA A 115 4.49 24.48 3.04
N THR A 116 4.64 25.34 4.05
CA THR A 116 3.52 25.94 4.79
C THR A 116 3.95 27.26 5.41
N SER A 117 3.01 28.20 5.49
CA SER A 117 3.23 29.47 6.22
C SER A 117 2.96 29.34 7.72
N THR A 118 2.32 28.24 8.14
CA THR A 118 1.93 27.96 9.52
C THR A 118 2.74 26.77 10.04
N PRO A 119 3.79 27.01 10.84
CA PRO A 119 4.70 25.95 11.30
C PRO A 119 4.01 24.79 12.00
N GLU A 120 2.92 25.06 12.71
CA GLU A 120 2.13 24.10 13.50
C GLU A 120 1.41 23.07 12.62
N ASN A 121 1.25 23.35 11.33
CA ASN A 121 0.65 22.41 10.37
C ASN A 121 1.55 21.20 10.09
N LEU A 122 2.87 21.32 10.28
CA LEU A 122 3.77 20.18 10.13
C LEU A 122 3.88 19.43 11.45
N GLN A 123 3.49 18.16 11.40
CA GLN A 123 3.53 17.26 12.54
C GLN A 123 4.57 16.16 12.32
N PHE A 124 5.34 15.87 13.36
CA PHE A 124 6.47 14.96 13.29
C PHE A 124 6.29 13.80 14.28
N LEU A 125 6.73 12.62 13.86
CA LEU A 125 6.86 11.45 14.70
C LEU A 125 8.17 10.74 14.38
N THR A 126 9.07 10.68 15.33
CA THR A 126 10.35 9.96 15.16
C THR A 126 10.27 8.58 15.82
N ILE A 127 10.47 7.55 15.03
CA ILE A 127 10.51 6.15 15.47
C ILE A 127 11.76 5.52 14.89
N ASN A 128 12.65 5.01 15.73
CA ASN A 128 13.94 4.49 15.32
C ASN A 128 14.69 5.53 14.45
N ASP A 129 15.15 5.13 13.27
CA ASP A 129 15.87 5.99 12.33
C ASP A 129 14.96 6.75 11.34
N THR A 130 13.67 6.84 11.60
CA THR A 130 12.68 7.41 10.67
C THR A 130 11.83 8.47 11.37
N THR A 131 11.81 9.67 10.81
CA THR A 131 10.87 10.73 11.20
C THR A 131 9.79 10.84 10.15
N PHE A 132 8.56 10.48 10.50
CA PHE A 132 7.37 10.69 9.69
C PHE A 132 6.95 12.15 9.77
N VAL A 133 6.49 12.71 8.65
CA VAL A 133 6.03 14.09 8.55
C VAL A 133 4.70 14.15 7.85
N THR A 134 3.72 14.79 8.49
CA THR A 134 2.42 15.13 7.90
C THR A 134 2.23 16.64 7.83
N ASN A 135 1.41 17.09 6.90
CA ASN A 135 1.03 18.49 6.74
C ASN A 135 -0.48 18.64 6.86
N ARG A 136 -0.94 19.41 7.84
CA ARG A 136 -2.36 19.73 8.10
C ARG A 136 -2.91 20.86 7.21
N ASP A 137 -2.08 21.48 6.35
CA ASP A 137 -2.47 22.65 5.56
C ASP A 137 -3.61 22.32 4.58
N THR A 138 -4.74 23.02 4.72
CA THR A 138 -5.91 22.83 3.88
C THR A 138 -5.79 23.48 2.51
N THR A 139 -4.89 24.44 2.35
CA THR A 139 -4.72 25.20 1.10
C THR A 139 -3.83 24.47 0.11
N ASN A 140 -3.04 23.51 0.59
CA ASN A 140 -2.13 22.72 -0.22
C ASN A 140 -2.80 21.40 -0.65
N SER A 141 -3.01 21.20 -1.95
CA SER A 141 -3.58 19.97 -2.49
C SER A 141 -2.76 18.70 -2.16
N ASN A 142 -1.49 18.85 -1.83
CA ASN A 142 -0.63 17.73 -1.44
C ASN A 142 -0.88 17.22 -0.02
N THR A 143 -1.72 17.88 0.77
CA THR A 143 -2.11 17.39 2.11
C THR A 143 -3.20 16.33 2.07
N LEU A 144 -3.88 16.18 0.96
CA LEU A 144 -4.93 15.18 0.78
C LEU A 144 -4.32 13.83 0.40
N VAL A 145 -4.72 12.80 1.12
CA VAL A 145 -4.37 11.42 0.78
C VAL A 145 -5.28 10.94 -0.34
N GLY A 146 -4.70 10.37 -1.36
CA GLY A 146 -5.41 9.82 -2.49
C GLY A 146 -5.18 8.33 -2.69
N SER A 147 -5.76 7.80 -3.73
CA SER A 147 -5.55 6.43 -4.17
C SER A 147 -5.49 6.35 -5.68
N THR A 148 -4.75 5.39 -6.20
CA THR A 148 -4.69 5.09 -7.63
C THR A 148 -5.09 3.66 -7.89
N GLY A 149 -5.84 3.45 -8.97
CA GLY A 149 -6.16 2.12 -9.47
C GLY A 149 -5.11 1.64 -10.44
N THR A 150 -4.94 0.34 -10.56
CA THR A 150 -4.27 -0.26 -11.69
C THR A 150 -5.27 -0.49 -12.81
N THR A 151 -4.87 -0.17 -14.03
CA THR A 151 -5.72 -0.30 -15.22
C THR A 151 -5.76 -1.73 -15.78
N ASP A 152 -5.47 -2.75 -14.96
CA ASP A 152 -5.45 -4.16 -15.42
C ASP A 152 -6.82 -4.70 -15.81
N ALA A 153 -7.84 -3.86 -15.76
CA ALA A 153 -9.18 -4.32 -15.96
C ALA A 153 -9.76 -3.91 -17.28
N THR A 154 -9.72 -4.82 -18.18
CA THR A 154 -10.86 -5.01 -19.07
C THR A 154 -12.03 -5.51 -18.24
N PRO A 155 -13.26 -5.03 -18.42
CA PRO A 155 -14.43 -5.53 -17.69
C PRO A 155 -14.54 -7.05 -17.79
N ASP A 156 -14.94 -7.71 -16.69
CA ASP A 156 -15.02 -9.16 -16.57
C ASP A 156 -15.79 -9.86 -17.70
N ALA A 157 -16.82 -9.20 -18.23
CA ALA A 157 -17.61 -9.69 -19.37
C ALA A 157 -16.84 -9.77 -20.71
N HIS A 158 -15.61 -9.28 -20.75
CA HIS A 158 -14.72 -9.29 -21.93
C HIS A 158 -13.79 -10.50 -21.97
N PHE A 159 -13.84 -11.35 -20.96
CA PHE A 159 -13.02 -12.56 -20.86
C PHE A 159 -13.87 -13.79 -20.56
N GLY A 160 -13.35 -14.93 -20.93
CA GLY A 160 -13.91 -16.22 -20.58
C GLY A 160 -12.84 -17.30 -20.62
N PHE A 161 -13.08 -18.37 -19.91
CA PHE A 161 -12.26 -19.58 -19.95
C PHE A 161 -13.14 -20.79 -20.12
N VAL A 162 -12.76 -21.67 -21.05
CA VAL A 162 -13.41 -22.96 -21.29
C VAL A 162 -12.39 -24.04 -20.99
N GLU A 163 -12.73 -24.99 -20.15
CA GLU A 163 -11.90 -26.15 -19.85
C GLU A 163 -12.50 -27.42 -20.44
N LEU A 164 -11.68 -28.20 -21.11
CA LEU A 164 -12.02 -29.53 -21.56
C LEU A 164 -11.74 -30.52 -20.41
N LEU A 165 -12.77 -31.19 -19.94
CA LEU A 165 -12.69 -32.11 -18.81
C LEU A 165 -12.24 -33.50 -19.25
N ARG A 166 -12.74 -33.96 -20.40
CA ARG A 166 -12.40 -35.26 -20.99
C ARG A 166 -12.60 -35.30 -22.50
N THR A 167 -11.93 -36.22 -23.15
CA THR A 167 -12.06 -36.48 -24.59
C THR A 167 -12.69 -37.82 -24.83
N GLU A 168 -13.72 -37.84 -25.65
CA GLU A 168 -14.46 -39.07 -26.01
C GLU A 168 -14.75 -39.08 -27.52
N ASN A 169 -14.61 -40.26 -28.16
CA ASN A 169 -14.95 -40.41 -29.57
C ASN A 169 -16.47 -40.36 -29.77
N GLY A 170 -16.92 -39.77 -30.87
CA GLY A 170 -18.34 -39.71 -31.23
C GLY A 170 -19.18 -38.76 -30.40
N ARG A 171 -18.54 -37.91 -29.58
CA ARG A 171 -19.22 -36.86 -28.81
C ARG A 171 -19.06 -35.50 -29.51
N GLN A 172 -20.00 -34.60 -29.25
CA GLN A 172 -20.01 -33.26 -29.79
C GLN A 172 -19.51 -32.27 -28.74
N TYR A 173 -18.52 -31.48 -29.09
CA TYR A 173 -17.96 -30.41 -28.28
C TYR A 173 -18.42 -29.07 -28.83
N GLY A 174 -18.95 -28.21 -28.00
CA GLY A 174 -19.43 -26.91 -28.47
C GLY A 174 -19.57 -25.92 -27.34
N ILE A 175 -19.41 -24.64 -27.70
CA ILE A 175 -19.66 -23.51 -26.84
C ILE A 175 -20.68 -22.56 -27.47
N ASN A 176 -21.48 -21.96 -26.62
CA ASN A 176 -22.43 -20.93 -26.99
C ASN A 176 -21.84 -19.58 -26.68
N ILE A 177 -21.68 -18.71 -27.68
CA ILE A 177 -21.19 -17.35 -27.48
C ILE A 177 -22.19 -16.36 -28.06
N ASN A 178 -22.61 -15.41 -27.22
CA ASN A 178 -23.46 -14.32 -27.64
C ASN A 178 -22.67 -13.00 -27.60
N ASN A 179 -22.25 -12.50 -28.75
CA ASN A 179 -21.54 -11.21 -28.91
C ASN A 179 -22.23 -10.27 -29.92
N GLY A 180 -23.33 -10.70 -30.49
CA GLY A 180 -24.08 -9.90 -31.49
C GLY A 180 -23.42 -9.80 -32.87
N THR A 181 -22.37 -10.62 -33.19
CA THR A 181 -21.63 -10.57 -34.46
C THR A 181 -21.93 -11.77 -35.31
N THR A 182 -22.01 -11.62 -36.63
CA THR A 182 -22.27 -12.69 -37.62
C THR A 182 -21.03 -12.91 -38.49
N VAL A 183 -20.61 -14.15 -38.72
CA VAL A 183 -19.50 -14.56 -39.60
C VAL A 183 -20.04 -15.36 -40.78
N THR A 184 -19.64 -15.03 -42.04
CA THR A 184 -20.25 -15.61 -43.24
C THR A 184 -19.33 -16.50 -44.09
N THR A 185 -18.07 -16.22 -44.30
CA THR A 185 -17.15 -17.06 -45.11
C THR A 185 -15.69 -16.85 -44.70
N VAL A 186 -14.90 -17.91 -44.58
CA VAL A 186 -13.55 -17.83 -44.05
C VAL A 186 -12.55 -18.63 -44.87
N THR A 187 -11.39 -18.04 -45.17
CA THR A 187 -10.22 -18.77 -45.67
C THR A 187 -9.38 -19.25 -44.48
N ARG A 188 -8.87 -20.48 -44.60
CA ARG A 188 -8.11 -21.14 -43.53
C ARG A 188 -6.79 -21.67 -44.03
N ALA A 189 -5.75 -21.53 -43.24
CA ALA A 189 -4.47 -22.16 -43.51
C ALA A 189 -4.59 -23.69 -43.37
N THR A 190 -4.12 -24.45 -44.32
CA THR A 190 -4.05 -25.92 -44.27
C THR A 190 -2.63 -26.43 -44.02
N ARG A 191 -1.63 -25.59 -44.30
CA ARG A 191 -0.24 -25.92 -44.03
C ARG A 191 0.57 -24.68 -43.69
N ILE A 192 1.46 -24.81 -42.73
CA ILE A 192 2.36 -23.76 -42.24
C ILE A 192 3.79 -24.28 -42.12
N LYS A 193 4.76 -23.34 -42.14
CA LYS A 193 6.17 -23.64 -41.83
C LYS A 193 6.81 -22.52 -41.02
N ILE A 194 7.90 -22.84 -40.34
CA ILE A 194 8.80 -21.83 -39.78
C ILE A 194 9.58 -21.20 -40.91
N GLN A 195 9.45 -19.88 -41.12
CA GLN A 195 10.18 -19.11 -42.10
C GLN A 195 11.51 -18.61 -41.56
N SER A 196 11.50 -18.09 -40.35
CA SER A 196 12.66 -17.60 -39.63
C SER A 196 12.43 -17.59 -38.14
N ASP A 197 13.50 -17.59 -37.38
CA ASP A 197 13.50 -17.40 -35.94
C ASP A 197 14.70 -16.58 -35.46
N THR A 198 14.66 -16.10 -34.21
CA THR A 198 15.74 -15.34 -33.58
C THR A 198 16.52 -16.17 -32.56
N LEU A 199 16.39 -17.51 -32.62
CA LEU A 199 17.17 -18.38 -31.77
C LEU A 199 18.68 -18.19 -32.09
N ASP A 200 19.41 -17.77 -31.08
CA ASP A 200 20.86 -17.72 -31.13
C ASP A 200 21.45 -19.10 -30.84
N GLU A 201 22.05 -19.71 -31.83
CA GLU A 201 22.77 -20.98 -31.69
C GLU A 201 24.13 -20.83 -31.02
N SER A 202 24.60 -19.59 -30.81
CA SER A 202 25.83 -19.27 -30.13
C SER A 202 25.59 -18.74 -28.74
N ASP A 203 25.20 -19.61 -27.82
CA ASP A 203 25.07 -19.21 -26.40
C ASP A 203 26.47 -19.05 -25.78
N GLY A 204 26.85 -17.81 -25.48
CA GLY A 204 28.10 -17.47 -24.76
C GLY A 204 28.17 -17.95 -23.33
N THR A 205 27.13 -18.58 -22.78
CA THR A 205 27.02 -18.98 -21.37
C THR A 205 27.21 -20.48 -21.13
N GLY A 206 27.27 -21.28 -22.17
CA GLY A 206 27.46 -22.74 -22.10
C GLY A 206 26.21 -23.53 -21.67
N HIS A 207 25.03 -22.91 -21.67
CA HIS A 207 23.76 -23.55 -21.38
C HIS A 207 22.80 -23.40 -22.55
N CYS A 208 22.26 -24.50 -23.03
CA CYS A 208 21.16 -24.49 -24.00
C CYS A 208 19.83 -24.45 -23.24
N PRO A 209 19.12 -23.32 -23.22
CA PRO A 209 17.83 -23.30 -22.56
C PRO A 209 16.88 -24.24 -23.26
N GLY A 210 16.29 -25.16 -22.53
CA GLY A 210 15.17 -26.00 -23.01
C GLY A 210 13.95 -25.10 -23.20
N ILE A 211 13.58 -24.81 -24.46
CA ILE A 211 12.48 -23.92 -24.76
C ILE A 211 11.13 -24.66 -24.68
N GLY A 212 11.11 -25.94 -24.95
CA GLY A 212 9.93 -26.80 -24.80
C GLY A 212 8.88 -26.60 -25.90
N THR A 213 7.67 -26.98 -25.57
CA THR A 213 6.51 -26.94 -26.48
C THR A 213 5.57 -25.82 -26.06
N GLN A 214 5.13 -24.97 -26.99
CA GLN A 214 4.16 -23.92 -26.73
C GLN A 214 3.15 -23.82 -27.88
N VAL A 215 1.89 -23.56 -27.53
CA VAL A 215 0.79 -23.32 -28.47
C VAL A 215 0.54 -21.83 -28.59
N PHE A 216 0.33 -21.36 -29.81
CA PHE A 216 0.07 -19.98 -30.14
C PHE A 216 -1.26 -19.85 -30.86
N SER A 217 -2.02 -18.82 -30.48
CA SER A 217 -3.13 -18.30 -31.25
C SER A 217 -2.78 -16.91 -31.74
N VAL A 218 -2.80 -16.67 -33.04
CA VAL A 218 -2.31 -15.44 -33.65
C VAL A 218 -3.36 -14.77 -34.51
N ASP A 219 -3.48 -13.45 -34.28
CA ASP A 219 -4.25 -12.54 -35.10
C ASP A 219 -3.31 -11.61 -35.88
N SER A 220 -3.66 -11.24 -37.11
CA SER A 220 -2.91 -10.26 -37.90
C SER A 220 -3.86 -9.42 -38.78
N GLY A 221 -4.19 -8.22 -38.31
CA GLY A 221 -5.17 -7.36 -38.98
C GLY A 221 -6.58 -7.97 -38.95
N SER A 222 -7.14 -8.24 -40.14
CA SER A 222 -8.45 -8.91 -40.29
C SER A 222 -8.37 -10.43 -40.16
N LYS A 223 -7.18 -10.99 -40.07
CA LYS A 223 -6.94 -12.44 -39.98
C LYS A 223 -6.96 -12.84 -38.53
N LYS A 224 -7.67 -13.94 -38.20
CA LYS A 224 -7.95 -14.37 -36.84
C LYS A 224 -7.56 -15.83 -36.62
N ASN A 225 -7.28 -16.14 -35.35
CA ASN A 225 -7.29 -17.51 -34.82
C ASN A 225 -6.40 -18.54 -35.56
N LEU A 226 -5.23 -18.13 -36.10
CA LEU A 226 -4.25 -19.10 -36.58
C LEU A 226 -3.63 -19.79 -35.36
N ILE A 227 -3.88 -21.09 -35.17
CA ILE A 227 -3.39 -21.82 -33.99
C ILE A 227 -2.39 -22.87 -34.44
N PHE A 228 -1.25 -22.82 -33.82
CA PHE A 228 -0.19 -23.77 -34.07
C PHE A 228 0.64 -24.02 -32.81
N ARG A 229 1.29 -25.16 -32.82
CA ARG A 229 2.21 -25.55 -31.77
C ARG A 229 3.63 -25.48 -32.30
N ILE A 230 4.52 -24.84 -31.57
CA ILE A 230 5.96 -24.89 -31.84
C ILE A 230 6.60 -25.77 -30.77
N ASN A 231 7.34 -26.76 -31.21
CA ASN A 231 8.16 -27.61 -30.37
C ASN A 231 9.62 -27.29 -30.64
N THR A 232 10.33 -26.85 -29.60
CA THR A 232 11.74 -26.49 -29.70
C THR A 232 12.53 -27.25 -28.65
N LEU A 233 13.26 -28.27 -29.09
CA LEU A 233 14.13 -29.09 -28.26
C LEU A 233 15.58 -28.63 -28.48
N GLY A 234 16.16 -28.05 -27.47
CA GLY A 234 17.56 -27.66 -27.43
C GLY A 234 18.45 -28.86 -27.06
N GLN A 235 19.46 -29.14 -27.90
CA GLN A 235 20.50 -30.09 -27.57
C GLN A 235 21.84 -29.37 -27.51
N GLN A 236 22.61 -29.61 -26.48
CA GLN A 236 23.94 -29.10 -26.35
C GLN A 236 24.88 -29.90 -27.25
N ALA A 237 25.50 -29.26 -28.24
CA ALA A 237 26.53 -29.86 -29.08
C ALA A 237 27.86 -29.15 -28.88
N VAL A 238 28.88 -29.93 -28.65
CA VAL A 238 30.25 -29.42 -28.63
C VAL A 238 30.68 -29.23 -30.08
N SER A 239 31.07 -28.01 -30.44
CA SER A 239 31.58 -27.76 -31.83
C SER A 239 32.86 -28.54 -32.07
N PRO A 240 32.92 -29.35 -33.12
CA PRO A 240 34.12 -30.18 -33.41
C PRO A 240 35.38 -29.39 -33.78
N ASN A 241 35.31 -28.10 -33.94
CA ASN A 241 36.40 -27.23 -34.35
C ASN A 241 37.07 -26.44 -33.20
N TYR A 242 36.73 -26.71 -31.97
CA TYR A 242 37.33 -26.04 -30.83
C TYR A 242 38.26 -26.95 -30.04
N SER A 243 39.51 -26.52 -29.90
CA SER A 243 40.51 -27.27 -29.10
C SER A 243 40.22 -27.15 -27.60
N ALA A 244 40.28 -28.27 -26.90
CA ALA A 244 39.94 -28.42 -25.48
C ALA A 244 40.85 -27.66 -24.51
N SER A 245 41.68 -26.72 -24.95
CA SER A 245 42.74 -26.14 -24.12
C SER A 245 42.39 -24.82 -23.41
N SER A 246 41.15 -24.31 -23.51
CA SER A 246 40.83 -22.98 -22.95
C SER A 246 39.66 -22.93 -21.98
N ASN A 247 39.16 -24.07 -21.50
CA ASN A 247 37.83 -24.02 -20.87
C ASN A 247 37.72 -24.72 -19.51
N GLY A 248 37.70 -23.90 -18.47
CA GLY A 248 37.02 -24.23 -17.24
C GLY A 248 35.47 -24.15 -17.44
N PRO A 249 34.69 -24.60 -16.43
CA PRO A 249 33.22 -24.50 -16.47
C PRO A 249 32.82 -23.02 -16.62
N GLY A 250 32.32 -22.62 -17.80
CA GLY A 250 31.94 -21.24 -18.14
C GLY A 250 32.53 -20.70 -19.44
N GLY A 251 33.24 -21.51 -20.22
CA GLY A 251 33.84 -21.08 -21.51
C GLY A 251 32.81 -21.06 -22.66
N SER A 252 32.90 -20.03 -23.48
CA SER A 252 32.01 -19.59 -24.56
C SER A 252 32.01 -20.48 -25.83
N ASN A 253 32.10 -21.79 -25.74
CA ASN A 253 32.36 -22.66 -26.91
C ASN A 253 31.32 -23.76 -27.12
N TYR A 254 30.11 -23.57 -26.60
CA TYR A 254 29.03 -24.49 -26.85
C TYR A 254 28.09 -23.88 -27.90
N ARG A 255 27.71 -24.68 -28.89
CA ARG A 255 26.63 -24.37 -29.81
C ARG A 255 25.39 -25.10 -29.40
N CYS A 256 24.30 -24.39 -29.25
CA CYS A 256 23.00 -24.99 -29.07
C CYS A 256 22.43 -25.40 -30.43
N SER A 257 22.09 -26.66 -30.55
CA SER A 257 21.34 -27.17 -31.71
C SER A 257 19.88 -27.29 -31.30
N TYR A 258 18.97 -26.71 -32.02
CA TYR A 258 17.55 -26.79 -31.78
C TYR A 258 16.81 -27.58 -32.85
N ASN A 259 16.09 -28.60 -32.43
CA ASN A 259 15.12 -29.24 -33.28
C ASN A 259 13.79 -28.45 -33.21
N ARG A 260 13.36 -27.91 -34.32
CA ARG A 260 12.23 -27.02 -34.43
C ARG A 260 11.15 -27.69 -35.24
N GLU A 261 9.99 -27.85 -34.65
CA GLU A 261 8.81 -28.40 -35.30
C GLU A 261 7.65 -27.43 -35.13
N VAL A 262 6.92 -27.15 -36.18
CA VAL A 262 5.66 -26.42 -36.14
C VAL A 262 4.54 -27.34 -36.61
N VAL A 263 3.49 -27.42 -35.81
CA VAL A 263 2.31 -28.20 -36.12
C VAL A 263 1.12 -27.25 -36.16
N LEU A 264 0.43 -27.20 -37.31
CA LEU A 264 -0.82 -26.48 -37.44
C LEU A 264 -1.88 -27.22 -36.66
N LEU A 265 -2.49 -26.56 -35.68
CA LEU A 265 -3.63 -27.10 -34.89
C LEU A 265 -4.93 -26.60 -35.50
N HIS A 266 -4.94 -25.35 -35.96
CA HIS A 266 -6.09 -24.78 -36.65
C HIS A 266 -5.71 -23.67 -37.62
N GLY A 267 -6.35 -23.66 -38.78
CA GLY A 267 -6.04 -22.77 -39.91
C GLY A 267 -6.47 -21.30 -39.76
N GLY A 268 -7.20 -20.97 -38.69
CA GLY A 268 -7.69 -19.62 -38.44
C GLY A 268 -8.66 -19.10 -39.52
N GLU A 269 -8.89 -17.79 -39.50
CA GLU A 269 -9.78 -17.11 -40.42
C GLU A 269 -9.03 -16.03 -41.21
N GLY A 270 -9.31 -15.92 -42.50
CA GLY A 270 -8.71 -14.91 -43.38
C GLY A 270 -7.25 -15.15 -43.77
N TRP A 271 -6.70 -16.30 -43.40
CA TRP A 271 -5.32 -16.66 -43.74
C TRP A 271 -5.22 -17.28 -45.12
N VAL A 272 -4.27 -16.78 -45.92
CA VAL A 272 -4.01 -17.24 -47.27
C VAL A 272 -2.54 -17.57 -47.48
N THR A 273 -2.24 -18.35 -48.51
CA THR A 273 -0.88 -18.74 -48.86
C THR A 273 0.04 -17.51 -49.02
N GLY A 274 1.15 -17.55 -48.33
CA GLY A 274 2.13 -16.46 -48.32
C GLY A 274 2.05 -15.54 -47.11
N ASP A 275 0.99 -15.59 -46.32
CA ASP A 275 0.84 -14.83 -45.10
C ASP A 275 1.87 -15.27 -44.07
N THR A 276 2.23 -14.31 -43.22
CA THR A 276 3.18 -14.56 -42.12
C THR A 276 2.62 -14.13 -40.79
N ALA A 277 2.98 -14.85 -39.73
CA ALA A 277 2.68 -14.55 -38.36
C ALA A 277 3.95 -14.62 -37.50
N THR A 278 4.21 -13.64 -36.66
CA THR A 278 5.36 -13.66 -35.77
C THR A 278 4.87 -13.84 -34.34
N VAL A 279 5.44 -14.80 -33.63
CA VAL A 279 5.16 -15.10 -32.22
C VAL A 279 6.43 -15.06 -31.41
N THR A 280 6.30 -14.71 -30.17
CA THR A 280 7.39 -14.67 -29.21
C THR A 280 7.26 -15.84 -28.25
N LEU A 281 8.31 -16.62 -28.18
CA LEU A 281 8.43 -17.74 -27.23
C LEU A 281 9.29 -17.26 -26.07
N ASP A 282 8.71 -17.16 -24.92
CA ASP A 282 9.43 -16.72 -23.72
C ASP A 282 10.04 -17.91 -22.99
N SER A 283 11.36 -17.88 -22.80
CA SER A 283 12.04 -18.73 -21.83
C SER A 283 12.34 -17.91 -20.57
N ALA A 284 12.67 -18.54 -19.46
CA ALA A 284 12.83 -17.91 -18.14
C ALA A 284 13.68 -16.62 -18.09
N SER A 285 14.47 -16.33 -19.11
CA SER A 285 15.33 -15.15 -19.19
C SER A 285 15.46 -14.51 -20.57
N THR A 286 14.88 -15.08 -21.61
CA THR A 286 15.09 -14.62 -23.00
C THR A 286 13.86 -14.90 -23.84
N SER A 287 13.47 -13.94 -24.68
CA SER A 287 12.36 -14.04 -25.63
C SER A 287 12.90 -14.33 -27.02
N TYR A 288 12.32 -15.31 -27.71
CA TYR A 288 12.67 -15.69 -29.06
C TYR A 288 11.51 -15.49 -30.01
N ASN A 289 11.75 -14.86 -31.15
CA ASN A 289 10.73 -14.63 -32.18
C ASN A 289 10.77 -15.72 -33.23
N TYR A 290 9.61 -16.28 -33.52
CA TYR A 290 9.40 -17.20 -34.65
C TYR A 290 8.49 -16.54 -35.65
N THR A 291 8.90 -16.52 -36.93
CA THR A 291 8.04 -16.13 -38.04
C THR A 291 7.55 -17.38 -38.75
N ILE A 292 6.24 -17.56 -38.69
CA ILE A 292 5.55 -18.67 -39.36
C ILE A 292 4.96 -18.17 -40.66
N ARG A 293 5.05 -18.98 -41.73
CA ARG A 293 4.46 -18.69 -43.02
C ARG A 293 3.41 -19.72 -43.37
N VAL A 294 2.26 -19.25 -43.87
CA VAL A 294 1.22 -20.10 -44.46
C VAL A 294 1.69 -20.58 -45.84
N GLU A 295 1.78 -21.89 -46.02
CA GLU A 295 2.22 -22.52 -47.29
C GLU A 295 1.05 -22.88 -48.19
N ASP A 296 -0.13 -23.18 -47.56
CA ASP A 296 -1.33 -23.54 -48.30
C ASP A 296 -2.58 -23.12 -47.50
N HIS A 297 -3.70 -22.92 -48.19
CA HIS A 297 -4.97 -22.51 -47.60
C HIS A 297 -6.14 -23.10 -48.38
N GLU A 298 -7.27 -23.19 -47.72
CA GLU A 298 -8.57 -23.51 -48.29
C GLU A 298 -9.61 -22.41 -47.97
N SER A 299 -10.65 -22.33 -48.80
CA SER A 299 -11.80 -21.48 -48.55
C SER A 299 -12.99 -22.36 -48.21
N THR A 300 -13.49 -22.22 -47.01
CA THR A 300 -14.66 -22.97 -46.54
C THR A 300 -15.75 -22.04 -46.10
N ASP A 301 -17.01 -22.43 -46.34
CA ASP A 301 -18.18 -21.76 -45.76
C ASP A 301 -18.30 -22.23 -44.31
N VAL A 302 -18.17 -21.28 -43.40
CA VAL A 302 -18.30 -21.59 -41.98
C VAL A 302 -19.79 -21.61 -41.60
N ASN A 303 -20.28 -22.78 -41.25
CA ASN A 303 -21.63 -22.96 -40.70
C ASN A 303 -21.70 -22.54 -39.20
N ALA A 304 -21.11 -21.45 -38.85
CA ALA A 304 -21.30 -20.82 -37.54
C ALA A 304 -22.53 -19.93 -37.68
N THR A 305 -23.71 -20.46 -37.40
CA THR A 305 -24.91 -19.64 -37.30
C THR A 305 -24.88 -18.89 -35.97
N VAL A 306 -24.24 -17.73 -35.96
CA VAL A 306 -24.53 -16.71 -34.96
C VAL A 306 -25.84 -16.09 -35.39
N SER A 307 -26.94 -16.42 -34.74
CA SER A 307 -28.23 -15.85 -35.07
C SER A 307 -28.22 -14.35 -34.81
N SER A 308 -29.04 -13.61 -35.54
CA SER A 308 -29.27 -12.18 -35.32
C SER A 308 -29.83 -11.83 -33.92
N ASN A 309 -30.19 -12.84 -33.14
CA ASN A 309 -30.63 -12.73 -31.74
C ASN A 309 -29.49 -13.03 -30.76
N GLY A 310 -28.27 -13.22 -31.24
CA GLY A 310 -27.11 -13.37 -30.39
C GLY A 310 -26.79 -14.78 -29.90
N ASP A 311 -27.56 -15.80 -30.28
CA ASP A 311 -27.28 -17.17 -29.91
C ASP A 311 -26.40 -17.83 -30.96
N GLY A 312 -25.10 -17.83 -30.75
CA GLY A 312 -24.12 -18.47 -31.60
C GLY A 312 -23.61 -19.78 -31.00
N LEU A 313 -24.08 -20.90 -31.53
CA LEU A 313 -23.55 -22.22 -31.18
C LEU A 313 -22.35 -22.53 -32.06
N ILE A 314 -21.14 -22.52 -31.46
CA ILE A 314 -19.92 -22.89 -32.16
C ILE A 314 -19.66 -24.39 -31.91
N ARG A 315 -19.73 -25.15 -32.95
CA ARG A 315 -19.43 -26.57 -32.92
C ARG A 315 -18.30 -26.83 -33.89
N PRO A 316 -17.17 -27.39 -33.47
CA PRO A 316 -16.24 -27.95 -34.42
C PRO A 316 -16.94 -29.05 -35.23
N GLU A 317 -16.57 -29.20 -36.49
CA GLU A 317 -17.07 -30.35 -37.28
C GLU A 317 -16.96 -31.62 -36.46
N PRO A 318 -18.01 -32.48 -36.48
CA PRO A 318 -17.95 -33.76 -35.75
C PRO A 318 -16.74 -34.49 -36.28
N THR A 319 -15.77 -34.77 -35.43
CA THR A 319 -14.63 -35.60 -35.80
C THR A 319 -15.18 -36.93 -36.36
N PRO A 320 -14.84 -37.30 -37.60
CA PRO A 320 -15.31 -38.57 -38.15
C PRO A 320 -14.97 -39.67 -37.16
N PHE A 321 -15.90 -40.57 -36.95
CA PHE A 321 -15.66 -41.80 -36.18
C PHE A 321 -14.74 -42.68 -37.02
N ASP A 322 -13.45 -42.38 -36.99
CA ASP A 322 -12.40 -43.24 -37.53
C ASP A 322 -11.72 -43.89 -36.32
N ALA A 323 -11.80 -45.22 -36.25
CA ALA A 323 -11.22 -45.97 -35.14
C ALA A 323 -9.71 -45.83 -35.02
N ASP A 324 -9.06 -45.32 -36.04
CA ASP A 324 -7.60 -45.13 -36.11
C ASP A 324 -7.16 -43.70 -35.79
N THR A 325 -8.09 -42.75 -35.66
CA THR A 325 -7.75 -41.34 -35.34
C THR A 325 -8.10 -41.05 -33.90
N ALA A 326 -7.08 -40.91 -33.06
CA ALA A 326 -7.27 -40.51 -31.66
C ALA A 326 -7.82 -39.08 -31.57
N VAL A 327 -8.93 -38.89 -30.89
CA VAL A 327 -9.48 -37.59 -30.53
C VAL A 327 -8.60 -36.99 -29.43
N THR A 328 -7.92 -35.90 -29.74
CA THR A 328 -7.03 -35.22 -28.81
C THR A 328 -7.63 -33.90 -28.33
N ALA A 329 -7.21 -33.43 -27.16
CA ALA A 329 -7.61 -32.12 -26.66
C ALA A 329 -7.23 -31.01 -27.66
N ASP A 330 -6.07 -31.12 -28.30
CA ASP A 330 -5.58 -30.14 -29.28
C ASP A 330 -6.51 -30.01 -30.49
N THR A 331 -7.03 -31.15 -31.01
CA THR A 331 -7.95 -31.13 -32.16
C THR A 331 -9.31 -30.53 -31.80
N ILE A 332 -9.85 -30.85 -30.62
CA ILE A 332 -11.13 -30.31 -30.17
C ILE A 332 -11.00 -28.80 -29.94
N ILE A 333 -9.98 -28.38 -29.17
CA ILE A 333 -9.74 -26.98 -28.83
C ILE A 333 -9.45 -26.16 -30.10
N GLY A 334 -8.59 -26.71 -30.98
CA GLY A 334 -8.29 -26.08 -32.27
C GLY A 334 -9.54 -25.89 -33.13
N GLY A 335 -10.40 -26.89 -33.16
CA GLY A 335 -11.69 -26.82 -33.86
C GLY A 335 -12.62 -25.74 -33.32
N ILE A 336 -12.76 -25.64 -31.98
CA ILE A 336 -13.58 -24.60 -31.36
C ILE A 336 -13.01 -23.20 -31.64
N ILE A 337 -11.70 -23.01 -31.50
CA ILE A 337 -11.08 -21.69 -31.70
C ILE A 337 -11.25 -21.19 -33.13
N ALA A 338 -11.27 -22.08 -34.09
CA ALA A 338 -11.46 -21.69 -35.48
C ALA A 338 -12.86 -21.23 -35.84
N GLU A 339 -13.81 -21.75 -35.17
CA GLU A 339 -15.21 -21.39 -35.36
C GLU A 339 -15.62 -20.16 -34.54
N LEU A 340 -14.67 -19.53 -33.80
CA LEU A 340 -14.96 -18.35 -33.00
C LEU A 340 -15.45 -17.18 -33.87
N PRO A 341 -16.52 -16.49 -33.46
CA PRO A 341 -17.04 -15.37 -34.20
C PRO A 341 -16.04 -14.21 -34.25
N SER A 342 -16.15 -13.39 -35.30
CA SER A 342 -15.33 -12.17 -35.44
C SER A 342 -15.44 -11.29 -34.20
N GLY A 343 -14.29 -10.81 -33.73
CA GLY A 343 -14.19 -9.97 -32.53
C GLY A 343 -13.92 -10.73 -31.24
N ILE A 344 -13.92 -12.07 -31.27
CA ILE A 344 -13.50 -12.91 -30.13
C ILE A 344 -12.17 -13.57 -30.49
N THR A 345 -11.20 -13.46 -29.61
CA THR A 345 -9.90 -14.10 -29.73
C THR A 345 -9.79 -15.26 -28.77
N GLY A 346 -9.42 -16.44 -29.28
CA GLY A 346 -9.19 -17.64 -28.48
C GLY A 346 -7.70 -17.94 -28.36
N LYS A 347 -7.24 -18.25 -27.15
CA LYS A 347 -5.89 -18.75 -26.90
C LYS A 347 -5.94 -20.12 -26.27
N HIS A 348 -5.30 -21.11 -26.91
CA HIS A 348 -5.16 -22.44 -26.34
C HIS A 348 -4.20 -22.43 -25.15
N ILE A 349 -4.64 -22.95 -24.00
CA ILE A 349 -3.85 -23.06 -22.78
C ILE A 349 -4.08 -24.44 -22.15
N GLY A 350 -3.12 -25.34 -22.31
CA GLY A 350 -3.22 -26.69 -21.78
C GLY A 350 -4.45 -27.44 -22.31
N THR A 351 -5.39 -27.76 -21.43
CA THR A 351 -6.67 -28.40 -21.78
C THR A 351 -7.82 -27.38 -21.89
N GLY A 352 -7.51 -26.09 -22.01
CA GLY A 352 -8.52 -25.04 -22.04
C GLY A 352 -8.32 -24.00 -23.12
N ILE A 353 -9.31 -23.13 -23.24
CA ILE A 353 -9.36 -22.00 -24.15
C ILE A 353 -9.58 -20.73 -23.36
N TYR A 354 -8.65 -19.80 -23.39
CA TYR A 354 -8.87 -18.44 -22.93
C TYR A 354 -9.50 -17.63 -24.06
N LEU A 355 -10.64 -17.03 -23.78
CA LEU A 355 -11.38 -16.16 -24.70
C LEU A 355 -11.27 -14.70 -24.28
N SER A 356 -11.10 -13.80 -25.22
CA SER A 356 -11.10 -12.35 -24.98
C SER A 356 -11.73 -11.58 -26.14
N SER A 357 -12.38 -10.46 -25.81
CA SER A 357 -13.05 -9.59 -26.76
C SER A 357 -12.96 -8.12 -26.34
N SER A 358 -12.99 -7.21 -27.29
CA SER A 358 -13.17 -5.77 -27.02
C SER A 358 -14.61 -5.41 -26.62
N ASN A 359 -15.56 -6.28 -26.89
CA ASN A 359 -16.98 -6.12 -26.53
C ASN A 359 -17.38 -7.20 -25.53
N PRO A 360 -18.35 -6.93 -24.67
CA PRO A 360 -18.89 -7.93 -23.77
C PRO A 360 -19.50 -9.10 -24.54
N PHE A 361 -19.35 -10.31 -24.03
CA PHE A 361 -19.99 -11.50 -24.55
C PHE A 361 -20.43 -12.43 -23.42
N SER A 362 -21.41 -13.28 -23.68
CA SER A 362 -21.77 -14.37 -22.78
C SER A 362 -21.24 -15.68 -23.32
N LEU A 363 -20.95 -16.63 -22.42
CA LEU A 363 -20.31 -17.90 -22.70
C LEU A 363 -21.01 -19.02 -21.96
N GLU A 364 -21.40 -20.07 -22.68
CA GLU A 364 -21.97 -21.29 -22.13
C GLU A 364 -21.37 -22.50 -22.84
N VAL A 365 -21.29 -23.66 -22.18
CA VAL A 365 -20.90 -24.91 -22.79
C VAL A 365 -22.13 -25.73 -23.13
N VAL A 366 -22.07 -26.52 -24.20
CA VAL A 366 -23.21 -27.37 -24.65
C VAL A 366 -23.33 -28.60 -23.80
N GLU A 367 -22.22 -29.22 -23.44
CA GLU A 367 -22.13 -30.48 -22.69
C GLU A 367 -21.27 -30.29 -21.44
N GLU A 368 -21.90 -30.08 -20.30
CA GLU A 368 -21.24 -29.83 -19.01
C GLU A 368 -20.39 -31.02 -18.52
N ASP A 369 -20.71 -32.24 -18.95
CA ASP A 369 -19.92 -33.43 -18.64
C ASP A 369 -18.55 -33.46 -19.35
N LEU A 370 -18.44 -32.80 -20.48
CA LEU A 370 -17.23 -32.80 -21.32
C LEU A 370 -16.41 -31.54 -21.19
N MET A 371 -17.09 -30.43 -20.93
CA MET A 371 -16.46 -29.10 -20.82
C MET A 371 -17.11 -28.30 -19.70
N ARG A 372 -16.39 -27.34 -19.19
CA ARG A 372 -16.95 -26.30 -18.31
C ARG A 372 -16.41 -24.93 -18.71
N CYS A 373 -17.19 -23.91 -18.44
CA CYS A 373 -16.75 -22.54 -18.69
C CYS A 373 -17.04 -21.62 -17.49
N PHE A 374 -16.31 -20.55 -17.44
CA PHE A 374 -16.57 -19.44 -16.52
C PHE A 374 -16.08 -18.13 -17.12
N GLN A 375 -16.63 -17.04 -16.64
CA GLN A 375 -16.24 -15.67 -17.02
C GLN A 375 -15.85 -14.86 -15.79
N ALA A 376 -16.75 -14.02 -15.32
CA ALA A 376 -16.53 -13.10 -14.22
C ALA A 376 -16.60 -13.78 -12.85
N SER A 377 -17.39 -14.83 -12.71
CA SER A 377 -17.67 -15.48 -11.42
C SER A 377 -17.82 -16.97 -11.51
N VAL A 378 -17.55 -17.64 -10.39
CA VAL A 378 -17.75 -19.08 -10.17
C VAL A 378 -18.37 -19.27 -8.79
N ASN A 379 -19.27 -20.23 -8.65
CA ASN A 379 -19.95 -20.49 -7.38
C ASN A 379 -19.12 -21.31 -6.38
N ASP A 380 -18.08 -22.00 -6.84
CA ASP A 380 -17.24 -22.87 -6.00
C ASP A 380 -15.81 -22.91 -6.54
N VAL A 381 -14.83 -22.82 -5.65
CA VAL A 381 -13.40 -22.94 -5.98
C VAL A 381 -13.06 -24.26 -6.65
N GLN A 382 -13.78 -25.35 -6.33
CA GLN A 382 -13.59 -26.68 -6.93
C GLN A 382 -13.84 -26.69 -8.44
N ASN A 383 -14.59 -25.71 -8.94
CA ASN A 383 -14.87 -25.57 -10.37
C ASN A 383 -13.76 -24.82 -11.12
N LEU A 384 -12.73 -24.35 -10.43
CA LEU A 384 -11.61 -23.69 -11.06
C LEU A 384 -10.58 -24.68 -11.62
N PRO A 385 -10.05 -24.44 -12.83
CA PRO A 385 -9.07 -25.31 -13.46
C PRO A 385 -7.68 -25.17 -12.83
N ASN A 386 -6.87 -26.22 -12.97
CA ASN A 386 -5.45 -26.20 -12.60
C ASN A 386 -4.55 -25.56 -13.69
N GLN A 387 -5.14 -25.21 -14.83
CA GLN A 387 -4.47 -24.57 -15.96
C GLN A 387 -5.31 -23.40 -16.44
N CYS A 388 -4.73 -22.22 -16.50
CA CYS A 388 -5.43 -21.02 -16.93
C CYS A 388 -4.44 -19.96 -17.45
N LYS A 389 -4.96 -18.83 -17.88
CA LYS A 389 -4.18 -17.66 -18.23
C LYS A 389 -3.61 -17.04 -16.96
N HIS A 390 -2.29 -16.80 -16.94
CA HIS A 390 -1.66 -16.05 -15.84
C HIS A 390 -2.30 -14.66 -15.68
N GLY A 391 -2.63 -14.31 -14.44
CA GLY A 391 -3.28 -13.05 -14.12
C GLY A 391 -4.80 -13.02 -14.33
N TYR A 392 -5.44 -14.15 -14.71
CA TYR A 392 -6.90 -14.22 -14.79
C TYR A 392 -7.53 -14.05 -13.40
N ILE A 393 -8.47 -13.13 -13.28
CA ILE A 393 -9.17 -12.84 -12.01
C ILE A 393 -10.62 -13.29 -12.12
N VAL A 394 -11.10 -14.00 -11.11
CA VAL A 394 -12.46 -14.48 -11.02
C VAL A 394 -13.05 -14.20 -9.64
N LYS A 395 -14.32 -13.86 -9.58
CA LYS A 395 -15.09 -13.72 -8.34
C LYS A 395 -15.60 -15.11 -7.89
N ILE A 396 -15.40 -15.44 -6.64
CA ILE A 396 -16.04 -16.60 -6.02
C ILE A 396 -17.28 -16.12 -5.31
N SER A 397 -18.45 -16.52 -5.81
CA SER A 397 -19.74 -16.13 -5.27
C SER A 397 -20.30 -17.25 -4.39
N ASN A 398 -19.98 -17.22 -3.10
CA ASN A 398 -20.38 -18.24 -2.14
C ASN A 398 -21.88 -18.18 -1.81
N SER A 399 -22.51 -17.02 -1.92
CA SER A 399 -23.92 -16.80 -1.63
C SER A 399 -24.63 -16.09 -2.78
N ARG A 400 -25.88 -16.49 -3.04
CA ARG A 400 -26.75 -15.78 -4.00
C ARG A 400 -27.44 -14.55 -3.40
N MET A 401 -27.39 -14.38 -2.08
CA MET A 401 -28.18 -13.38 -1.35
C MET A 401 -27.34 -12.26 -0.71
N SER A 402 -26.04 -12.43 -0.61
CA SER A 402 -25.13 -11.47 0.02
C SER A 402 -23.79 -11.50 -0.72
N ASP A 403 -23.23 -10.32 -0.98
CA ASP A 403 -21.88 -10.16 -1.54
C ASP A 403 -20.80 -10.12 -0.42
N GLU A 404 -21.19 -10.25 0.85
CA GLU A 404 -20.30 -10.15 2.00
C GLU A 404 -19.29 -11.30 2.12
N ASP A 405 -19.67 -12.49 1.59
CA ASP A 405 -18.82 -13.69 1.60
C ASP A 405 -18.07 -13.89 0.28
N ASP A 406 -18.16 -12.93 -0.64
CA ASP A 406 -17.57 -13.02 -1.95
C ASP A 406 -16.12 -12.55 -1.91
N TYR A 407 -15.26 -13.23 -2.66
CA TYR A 407 -13.84 -12.87 -2.77
C TYR A 407 -13.31 -13.13 -4.17
N TYR A 408 -12.12 -12.64 -4.44
CA TYR A 408 -11.50 -12.70 -5.75
C TYR A 408 -10.26 -13.57 -5.73
N LEU A 409 -10.14 -14.42 -6.73
CA LEU A 409 -8.96 -15.26 -6.95
C LEU A 409 -8.29 -14.86 -8.27
N ARG A 410 -6.97 -14.80 -8.25
CA ARG A 410 -6.12 -14.64 -9.42
C ARG A 410 -5.38 -15.94 -9.69
N PHE A 411 -5.29 -16.31 -10.96
CA PHE A 411 -4.48 -17.44 -11.38
C PHE A 411 -3.01 -17.06 -11.47
N ASP A 412 -2.17 -17.69 -10.69
CA ASP A 412 -0.73 -17.53 -10.70
C ASP A 412 -0.09 -18.74 -11.41
N GLY A 413 0.16 -18.58 -12.70
CA GLY A 413 0.80 -19.60 -13.51
C GLY A 413 2.28 -19.76 -13.16
N ALA A 414 2.79 -20.98 -13.27
CA ALA A 414 4.18 -21.30 -12.97
C ALA A 414 5.15 -20.41 -13.78
N ASN A 415 6.08 -19.76 -13.10
CA ASN A 415 7.03 -18.80 -13.68
C ASN A 415 6.34 -17.60 -14.39
N ASN A 416 5.19 -17.16 -13.90
CA ASN A 416 4.38 -16.08 -14.48
C ASN A 416 3.97 -16.34 -15.95
N ARG A 417 3.66 -17.60 -16.27
CA ARG A 417 3.24 -18.03 -17.62
C ARG A 417 1.85 -18.62 -17.58
N ASP A 418 1.18 -18.57 -18.75
CA ASP A 418 -0.05 -19.30 -18.97
C ASP A 418 0.22 -20.82 -18.92
N GLY A 419 -0.73 -21.58 -18.39
CA GLY A 419 -0.61 -23.03 -18.25
C GLY A 419 -0.90 -23.49 -16.83
N VAL A 420 -0.09 -24.40 -16.32
CA VAL A 420 -0.25 -24.96 -14.96
C VAL A 420 0.09 -23.91 -13.90
N GLY A 421 -0.72 -23.83 -12.86
CA GLY A 421 -0.53 -22.88 -11.77
C GLY A 421 -1.47 -23.14 -10.59
N SER A 422 -1.65 -22.11 -9.76
CA SER A 422 -2.53 -22.12 -8.61
C SER A 422 -3.35 -20.84 -8.52
N TRP A 423 -4.47 -20.92 -7.83
CA TRP A 423 -5.30 -19.75 -7.54
C TRP A 423 -4.92 -19.16 -6.19
N SER A 424 -4.75 -17.85 -6.14
CA SER A 424 -4.44 -17.09 -4.93
C SER A 424 -5.43 -15.94 -4.76
N GLU A 425 -5.75 -15.61 -3.51
CA GLU A 425 -6.61 -14.49 -3.20
C GLU A 425 -6.00 -13.18 -3.72
N CYS A 426 -6.83 -12.33 -4.31
CA CYS A 426 -6.40 -11.05 -4.87
C CYS A 426 -7.47 -9.97 -4.70
N ALA A 427 -7.08 -8.74 -5.00
CA ALA A 427 -8.03 -7.64 -5.11
C ALA A 427 -8.79 -7.71 -6.44
N LYS A 428 -10.05 -7.28 -6.40
CA LYS A 428 -10.88 -7.10 -7.60
C LYS A 428 -10.13 -6.34 -8.68
N ALA A 429 -10.30 -6.73 -9.93
CA ALA A 429 -9.72 -6.03 -11.06
C ALA A 429 -10.29 -4.61 -11.19
N GLY A 430 -9.46 -3.64 -11.60
CA GLY A 430 -9.87 -2.26 -11.92
C GLY A 430 -10.18 -1.33 -10.76
N ILE A 431 -10.04 -1.78 -9.53
CA ILE A 431 -10.23 -0.93 -8.36
C ILE A 431 -8.94 -0.24 -7.94
N ALA A 432 -9.07 0.85 -7.19
CA ALA A 432 -7.93 1.53 -6.59
C ALA A 432 -7.20 0.61 -5.60
N LYS A 433 -5.88 0.55 -5.67
CA LYS A 433 -5.05 -0.32 -4.83
C LYS A 433 -3.96 0.43 -4.06
N THR A 434 -3.41 1.49 -4.66
CA THR A 434 -2.23 2.21 -4.17
C THR A 434 -2.63 3.48 -3.44
N LEU A 435 -2.03 3.71 -2.28
CA LEU A 435 -2.16 4.96 -1.53
C LEU A 435 -1.17 6.00 -2.05
N THR A 436 -1.63 7.23 -2.25
CA THR A 436 -0.80 8.37 -2.73
C THR A 436 -0.86 9.54 -1.75
N ASN A 437 0.11 10.45 -1.85
CA ASN A 437 0.24 11.63 -0.97
C ASN A 437 0.25 11.30 0.52
N MET A 438 0.82 10.16 0.85
CA MET A 438 1.00 9.69 2.22
C MET A 438 2.11 10.48 2.94
N PRO A 439 2.19 10.41 4.28
CA PRO A 439 3.25 11.05 5.06
C PRO A 439 4.64 10.76 4.49
N LEU A 440 5.44 11.82 4.41
CA LEU A 440 6.84 11.71 4.02
C LEU A 440 7.70 11.21 5.18
N VAL A 441 8.91 10.77 4.86
CA VAL A 441 9.89 10.40 5.88
C VAL A 441 11.21 11.11 5.70
N ILE A 442 11.83 11.42 6.82
CA ILE A 442 13.20 11.91 6.93
C ILE A 442 14.00 10.81 7.61
N GLN A 443 14.99 10.28 6.92
CA GLN A 443 15.82 9.17 7.41
C GLN A 443 17.30 9.54 7.32
N ARG A 444 18.07 9.15 8.33
CA ARG A 444 19.53 9.23 8.25
C ARG A 444 20.06 8.06 7.42
N THR A 445 20.52 8.35 6.22
CA THR A 445 20.98 7.33 5.26
C THR A 445 22.50 7.17 5.25
N ALA A 446 23.25 8.14 5.77
CA ALA A 446 24.69 8.07 5.97
C ALA A 446 25.07 8.91 7.19
N THR A 447 26.32 8.80 7.66
CA THR A 447 26.85 9.48 8.85
C THR A 447 26.59 10.99 8.85
N THR A 448 26.62 11.62 7.68
CA THR A 448 26.42 13.07 7.52
C THR A 448 25.23 13.44 6.65
N THR A 449 24.39 12.46 6.26
CA THR A 449 23.33 12.67 5.27
C THR A 449 21.98 12.23 5.80
N PHE A 450 20.99 13.11 5.69
CA PHE A 450 19.58 12.84 5.87
C PHE A 450 18.87 12.86 4.51
N THR A 451 18.05 11.87 4.26
CA THR A 451 17.26 11.77 3.02
C THR A 451 15.80 11.99 3.32
N VAL A 452 15.19 12.95 2.63
CA VAL A 452 13.75 13.20 2.66
C VAL A 452 13.14 12.50 1.44
N LYS A 453 12.15 11.65 1.65
CA LYS A 453 11.56 10.84 0.58
C LYS A 453 10.12 10.46 0.86
N GLN A 454 9.41 10.04 -0.18
CA GLN A 454 8.17 9.30 -0.02
C GLN A 454 8.48 7.95 0.63
N PHE A 455 7.63 7.57 1.57
CA PHE A 455 7.71 6.26 2.20
C PHE A 455 6.90 5.25 1.41
N THR A 456 7.30 3.98 1.44
CA THR A 456 6.58 2.92 0.75
C THR A 456 5.51 2.34 1.67
N TYR A 457 4.27 2.41 1.23
CA TYR A 457 3.12 1.79 1.89
C TYR A 457 2.68 0.57 1.09
N GLN A 458 2.07 -0.38 1.75
CA GLN A 458 1.59 -1.60 1.09
C GLN A 458 0.33 -1.30 0.30
N ASP A 459 0.24 -1.86 -0.90
CA ASP A 459 -0.95 -1.79 -1.74
C ASP A 459 -2.04 -2.76 -1.25
N ARG A 460 -3.30 -2.46 -1.57
CA ARG A 460 -4.43 -3.38 -1.37
C ARG A 460 -4.26 -4.61 -2.23
N ARG A 461 -4.13 -5.77 -1.61
CA ARG A 461 -3.82 -7.04 -2.28
C ARG A 461 -5.03 -7.94 -2.44
N VAL A 462 -6.05 -7.77 -1.63
CA VAL A 462 -7.22 -8.67 -1.56
C VAL A 462 -8.52 -7.88 -1.43
N GLY A 463 -9.65 -8.51 -1.78
CA GLY A 463 -10.99 -7.97 -1.60
C GLY A 463 -11.38 -6.88 -2.58
N ASP A 464 -12.43 -6.15 -2.25
CA ASP A 464 -12.97 -5.02 -3.01
C ASP A 464 -13.32 -3.85 -2.08
N ASP A 465 -14.11 -2.88 -2.58
CA ASP A 465 -14.48 -1.70 -1.78
C ASP A 465 -15.47 -2.00 -0.64
N THR A 466 -16.05 -3.21 -0.61
CA THR A 466 -16.96 -3.68 0.46
C THR A 466 -16.20 -4.51 1.49
N THR A 467 -15.43 -5.49 1.04
CA THR A 467 -14.76 -6.48 1.90
C THR A 467 -13.40 -6.02 2.43
N ASN A 468 -12.73 -5.10 1.72
CA ASN A 468 -11.47 -4.50 2.14
C ASN A 468 -11.42 -3.04 1.65
N PRO A 469 -12.25 -2.14 2.23
CA PRO A 469 -12.41 -0.78 1.74
C PRO A 469 -11.12 0.03 1.81
N MET A 470 -11.10 1.13 1.07
CA MET A 470 -10.05 2.14 1.25
C MET A 470 -10.12 2.71 2.66
N PRO A 471 -8.97 2.95 3.33
CA PRO A 471 -8.94 3.60 4.64
C PRO A 471 -9.66 4.95 4.62
N SER A 472 -10.32 5.30 5.71
CA SER A 472 -11.13 6.51 5.85
C SER A 472 -10.34 7.83 5.67
N PHE A 473 -9.01 7.79 5.76
CA PHE A 473 -8.18 8.96 5.46
C PHE A 473 -8.04 9.26 3.95
N VAL A 474 -8.48 8.35 3.06
CA VAL A 474 -8.40 8.61 1.60
C VAL A 474 -9.35 9.73 1.22
N GLY A 475 -8.81 10.75 0.54
CA GLY A 475 -9.53 11.99 0.21
C GLY A 475 -9.64 13.00 1.36
N ALA A 476 -8.99 12.72 2.50
CA ALA A 476 -8.94 13.60 3.67
C ALA A 476 -7.50 13.95 4.04
N ARG A 477 -7.34 14.84 5.03
CA ARG A 477 -6.04 15.22 5.60
C ARG A 477 -5.66 14.28 6.74
N ILE A 478 -4.37 14.07 6.90
CA ILE A 478 -3.81 13.37 8.05
C ILE A 478 -3.31 14.41 9.05
N ASN A 479 -4.00 14.55 10.17
CA ASN A 479 -3.68 15.54 11.19
C ASN A 479 -2.48 15.15 12.04
N LYS A 480 -2.29 13.85 12.30
CA LYS A 480 -1.19 13.35 13.12
C LYS A 480 -0.80 11.93 12.76
N VAL A 481 0.48 11.63 12.87
CA VAL A 481 1.02 10.28 12.87
C VAL A 481 1.41 9.92 14.28
N LEU A 482 0.97 8.76 14.76
CA LEU A 482 1.26 8.23 16.09
C LEU A 482 1.78 6.79 15.97
N PHE A 483 2.34 6.27 17.04
CA PHE A 483 2.70 4.86 17.15
C PHE A 483 2.00 4.25 18.35
N PHE A 484 1.26 3.17 18.11
CA PHE A 484 0.45 2.54 19.15
C PHE A 484 0.44 1.02 18.95
N ARG A 485 0.80 0.27 19.98
CA ARG A 485 0.79 -1.19 19.98
C ARG A 485 1.45 -1.81 18.74
N ASN A 486 2.64 -1.36 18.41
CA ASN A 486 3.41 -1.82 17.24
C ASN A 486 2.72 -1.57 15.88
N ARG A 487 1.85 -0.58 15.81
CA ARG A 487 1.11 -0.13 14.63
C ARG A 487 1.38 1.35 14.39
N LEU A 488 1.50 1.73 13.14
CA LEU A 488 1.46 3.14 12.74
C LEU A 488 -0.01 3.59 12.78
N ALA A 489 -0.32 4.61 13.57
CA ALA A 489 -1.67 5.14 13.70
C ALA A 489 -1.75 6.54 13.08
N LEU A 490 -2.79 6.78 12.32
CA LEU A 490 -3.08 8.05 11.65
C LEU A 490 -4.37 8.63 12.21
N LEU A 491 -4.38 9.92 12.50
CA LEU A 491 -5.58 10.66 12.84
C LEU A 491 -6.04 11.46 11.62
N SER A 492 -7.28 11.28 11.21
CA SER A 492 -7.85 11.95 10.04
C SER A 492 -9.34 12.24 10.27
N GLY A 493 -9.72 13.52 10.30
CA GLY A 493 -11.07 13.90 10.66
C GLY A 493 -11.47 13.34 12.02
N GLU A 494 -12.56 12.58 12.07
CA GLU A 494 -13.05 11.92 13.29
C GLU A 494 -12.48 10.50 13.49
N ASN A 495 -11.58 10.05 12.61
CA ASN A 495 -11.15 8.66 12.55
C ASN A 495 -9.75 8.44 13.12
N VAL A 496 -9.59 7.29 13.76
CA VAL A 496 -8.30 6.71 14.12
C VAL A 496 -8.08 5.48 13.28
N ILE A 497 -7.07 5.53 12.42
CA ILE A 497 -6.75 4.47 11.48
C ILE A 497 -5.38 3.90 11.85
N THR A 498 -5.29 2.59 12.09
CA THR A 498 -4.02 1.94 12.41
C THR A 498 -3.58 0.97 11.32
N SER A 499 -2.28 0.90 11.06
CA SER A 499 -1.72 -0.13 10.21
C SER A 499 -1.80 -1.53 10.86
N ARG A 500 -1.49 -2.56 10.10
CA ARG A 500 -1.20 -3.89 10.64
C ARG A 500 0.02 -3.83 11.58
N PRO A 501 0.10 -4.66 12.64
CA PRO A 501 1.22 -4.67 13.57
C PRO A 501 2.50 -5.20 12.89
N GLY A 502 3.64 -4.65 13.28
CA GLY A 502 4.94 -5.12 12.80
C GLY A 502 5.30 -4.72 11.37
N THR A 503 4.48 -3.92 10.70
CA THR A 503 4.69 -3.51 9.30
C THR A 503 5.38 -2.14 9.18
N LEU A 504 6.09 -1.66 10.19
CA LEU A 504 6.67 -0.31 10.18
C LEU A 504 7.60 -0.03 9.00
N GLY A 505 8.24 -1.05 8.45
CA GLY A 505 9.10 -0.92 7.26
C GLY A 505 8.33 -0.65 5.97
N THR A 506 7.10 -1.14 5.88
CA THR A 506 6.13 -0.94 4.77
C THR A 506 4.74 -0.99 5.38
N PRO A 507 4.24 0.11 5.98
CA PRO A 507 2.96 0.08 6.68
C PRO A 507 1.82 -0.37 5.77
N ASP A 508 1.03 -1.31 6.29
CA ASP A 508 -0.09 -1.92 5.59
C ASP A 508 -1.40 -1.50 6.27
N PHE A 509 -2.25 -0.79 5.54
CA PHE A 509 -3.55 -0.31 5.99
C PHE A 509 -4.71 -1.12 5.40
N PHE A 510 -4.42 -2.32 4.86
CA PHE A 510 -5.41 -3.22 4.28
C PHE A 510 -5.44 -4.56 5.01
N ALA A 511 -6.58 -5.22 4.99
CA ALA A 511 -6.71 -6.57 5.50
C ALA A 511 -5.86 -7.57 4.68
N GLU A 512 -5.42 -8.64 5.33
CA GLU A 512 -4.63 -9.69 4.69
C GLU A 512 -5.47 -10.62 3.83
N THR A 513 -6.70 -10.85 4.25
CA THR A 513 -7.71 -11.65 3.55
C THR A 513 -9.06 -10.96 3.65
N ALA A 514 -9.89 -11.11 2.64
CA ALA A 514 -11.27 -10.63 2.64
C ALA A 514 -12.24 -11.66 3.26
N LEU A 515 -11.78 -12.88 3.54
CA LEU A 515 -12.62 -13.98 4.00
C LEU A 515 -12.94 -13.92 5.50
N THR A 516 -12.01 -13.45 6.30
CA THR A 516 -12.17 -13.44 7.77
C THR A 516 -11.43 -12.27 8.38
N VAL A 517 -11.99 -11.69 9.45
CA VAL A 517 -11.30 -10.66 10.23
C VAL A 517 -10.17 -11.29 11.03
N SER A 518 -8.96 -10.80 10.84
CA SER A 518 -7.76 -11.24 11.55
C SER A 518 -7.43 -10.30 12.71
N ALA A 519 -6.86 -10.85 13.78
CA ALA A 519 -6.31 -10.03 14.86
C ALA A 519 -5.20 -9.07 14.41
N SER A 520 -4.58 -9.35 13.28
CA SER A 520 -3.54 -8.50 12.67
C SER A 520 -4.09 -7.43 11.72
N ASP A 521 -5.38 -7.43 11.40
CA ASP A 521 -5.94 -6.48 10.45
C ASP A 521 -5.87 -5.04 10.95
N PRO A 522 -5.86 -4.06 10.03
CA PRO A 522 -5.93 -2.64 10.36
C PRO A 522 -7.21 -2.34 11.15
N VAL A 523 -7.14 -1.33 12.00
CA VAL A 523 -8.33 -0.80 12.68
C VAL A 523 -8.62 0.57 12.12
N ASP A 524 -9.85 0.80 11.65
CA ASP A 524 -10.37 2.07 11.19
C ASP A 524 -11.67 2.35 11.93
N ILE A 525 -11.64 3.31 12.85
CA ILE A 525 -12.73 3.56 13.77
C ILE A 525 -12.98 5.04 13.96
N SER A 526 -14.26 5.42 13.91
CA SER A 526 -14.70 6.80 14.10
C SER A 526 -15.01 7.11 15.57
N ALA A 527 -14.77 8.34 15.98
CA ALA A 527 -15.15 8.85 17.29
C ALA A 527 -16.67 8.98 17.39
N ALA A 528 -17.27 8.22 18.29
CA ALA A 528 -18.68 8.36 18.59
C ALA A 528 -18.90 9.61 19.49
N SER A 529 -19.26 10.72 18.89
CA SER A 529 -19.51 11.99 19.57
C SER A 529 -20.88 12.57 19.20
N MET A 530 -21.43 13.40 20.09
CA MET A 530 -22.65 14.16 19.81
C MET A 530 -22.40 15.35 18.88
N PHE A 531 -21.16 15.78 18.72
CA PHE A 531 -20.73 16.89 17.89
C PHE A 531 -19.58 16.44 16.97
N PRO A 532 -19.42 17.01 15.79
CA PRO A 532 -18.26 16.77 14.96
C PRO A 532 -16.96 17.00 15.77
N SER A 533 -16.10 16.02 15.81
CA SER A 533 -14.91 16.03 16.67
C SER A 533 -13.67 15.67 15.88
N GLU A 534 -13.09 16.65 15.21
CA GLU A 534 -11.82 16.45 14.50
C GLU A 534 -10.70 16.12 15.49
N LEU A 535 -9.95 15.06 15.21
CA LEU A 535 -8.88 14.53 16.04
C LEU A 535 -7.54 15.13 15.62
N PHE A 536 -6.80 15.69 16.59
CA PHE A 536 -5.57 16.42 16.31
C PHE A 536 -4.31 15.77 16.86
N ASP A 537 -4.41 15.15 18.04
CA ASP A 537 -3.24 14.55 18.68
C ASP A 537 -3.61 13.35 19.55
N GLY A 538 -2.62 12.61 20.02
CA GLY A 538 -2.84 11.48 20.91
C GLY A 538 -1.57 11.09 21.65
N ILE A 539 -1.80 10.42 22.78
CA ILE A 539 -0.72 9.95 23.64
C ILE A 539 -1.03 8.56 24.18
N GLU A 540 -0.06 7.68 24.09
CA GLU A 540 -0.18 6.31 24.59
C GLU A 540 -0.09 6.31 26.14
N THR A 541 -1.00 5.56 26.74
CA THR A 541 -1.04 5.29 28.18
C THR A 541 -1.11 3.78 28.42
N ASN A 542 -0.96 3.35 29.66
CA ASN A 542 -1.05 1.93 30.01
C ASN A 542 -2.42 1.31 29.70
N THR A 543 -3.48 2.12 29.60
CA THR A 543 -4.85 1.66 29.35
C THR A 543 -5.24 1.69 27.89
N GLY A 544 -4.58 2.49 27.08
CA GLY A 544 -4.86 2.68 25.65
C GLY A 544 -4.27 3.97 25.12
N LEU A 545 -4.71 4.39 23.94
CA LEU A 545 -4.35 5.66 23.33
C LEU A 545 -5.40 6.71 23.68
N VAL A 546 -5.00 7.75 24.39
CA VAL A 546 -5.85 8.93 24.60
C VAL A 546 -5.71 9.85 23.40
N VAL A 547 -6.83 10.16 22.76
CA VAL A 547 -6.90 10.99 21.56
C VAL A 547 -7.63 12.29 21.88
N PHE A 548 -7.11 13.40 21.37
CA PHE A 548 -7.59 14.74 21.63
C PHE A 548 -8.27 15.35 20.41
N SER A 549 -9.46 15.86 20.64
CA SER A 549 -10.14 16.82 19.79
C SER A 549 -10.10 18.20 20.44
N THR A 550 -10.51 19.25 19.74
CA THR A 550 -10.55 20.62 20.25
C THR A 550 -11.34 20.77 21.57
N ASN A 551 -12.35 19.96 21.77
CA ASN A 551 -13.31 20.08 22.91
C ASN A 551 -13.61 18.75 23.63
N GLN A 552 -13.02 17.66 23.20
CA GLN A 552 -13.26 16.34 23.78
C GLN A 552 -11.98 15.49 23.78
N GLN A 553 -11.95 14.53 24.72
CA GLN A 553 -10.91 13.51 24.79
C GLN A 553 -11.54 12.14 24.66
N PHE A 554 -10.89 11.28 23.89
CA PHE A 554 -11.33 9.92 23.64
C PHE A 554 -10.28 8.92 24.08
N LEU A 555 -10.70 7.73 24.45
CA LEU A 555 -9.82 6.60 24.73
C LEU A 555 -10.03 5.52 23.68
N LEU A 556 -8.99 5.22 22.93
CA LEU A 556 -8.93 4.04 22.08
C LEU A 556 -8.34 2.89 22.90
N ALA A 557 -9.16 1.90 23.16
CA ALA A 557 -8.78 0.70 23.89
C ALA A 557 -9.45 -0.53 23.30
N ALA A 558 -8.93 -1.71 23.61
CA ALA A 558 -9.62 -2.96 23.29
C ALA A 558 -10.47 -3.40 24.48
N ASP A 559 -11.65 -3.92 24.23
CA ASP A 559 -12.49 -4.53 25.27
C ASP A 559 -11.88 -5.83 25.80
N ASP A 560 -11.07 -6.51 24.98
CA ASP A 560 -10.35 -7.74 25.31
C ASP A 560 -8.83 -7.51 25.37
N THR A 561 -8.08 -8.58 25.58
CA THR A 561 -6.61 -8.58 25.61
C THR A 561 -5.98 -8.28 24.27
N VAL A 562 -6.65 -8.65 23.17
CA VAL A 562 -6.18 -8.44 21.80
C VAL A 562 -6.84 -7.22 21.19
N PHE A 563 -6.02 -6.34 20.60
CA PHE A 563 -6.47 -5.17 19.85
C PHE A 563 -6.63 -5.51 18.37
N ASN A 564 -7.87 -5.62 17.91
CA ASN A 564 -8.24 -5.91 16.53
C ASN A 564 -9.49 -5.09 16.13
N PRO A 565 -9.96 -5.15 14.87
CA PRO A 565 -11.15 -4.40 14.45
C PRO A 565 -12.40 -4.66 15.28
N ASP A 566 -12.63 -5.89 15.74
CA ASP A 566 -13.84 -6.28 16.48
C ASP A 566 -13.81 -5.80 17.94
N THR A 567 -12.63 -5.73 18.55
CA THR A 567 -12.46 -5.41 19.98
C THR A 567 -12.07 -3.96 20.24
N ALA A 568 -11.61 -3.25 19.20
CA ALA A 568 -11.24 -1.85 19.31
C ALA A 568 -12.47 -0.96 19.54
N LYS A 569 -12.37 -0.06 20.52
CA LYS A 569 -13.41 0.94 20.79
C LYS A 569 -12.78 2.29 21.05
N LEU A 570 -13.35 3.31 20.41
CA LEU A 570 -13.00 4.70 20.62
C LEU A 570 -14.14 5.37 21.39
N ARG A 571 -13.90 5.66 22.66
CA ARG A 571 -14.92 6.15 23.59
C ARG A 571 -14.56 7.52 24.12
N SER A 572 -15.54 8.43 24.19
CA SER A 572 -15.37 9.72 24.88
C SER A 572 -15.18 9.49 26.38
N ILE A 573 -14.14 10.11 26.94
CA ILE A 573 -13.79 10.01 28.36
C ILE A 573 -13.87 11.34 29.09
N ALA A 574 -13.78 12.47 28.38
CA ALA A 574 -13.87 13.80 28.96
C ALA A 574 -14.24 14.84 27.90
N THR A 575 -14.79 15.98 28.37
CA THR A 575 -15.20 17.12 27.54
C THR A 575 -14.50 18.38 28.01
N PHE A 576 -13.21 18.48 27.75
CA PHE A 576 -12.38 19.64 28.05
C PHE A 576 -11.81 20.20 26.77
N ASN A 577 -11.60 21.53 26.76
CA ASN A 577 -10.94 22.17 25.62
C ASN A 577 -9.45 21.78 25.57
N TYR A 578 -8.93 21.72 24.35
CA TYR A 578 -7.55 21.37 24.07
C TYR A 578 -6.99 22.33 23.00
N ASN A 579 -5.73 22.72 23.16
CA ASN A 579 -5.00 23.47 22.15
C ASN A 579 -4.38 22.53 21.14
N GLU A 580 -4.88 22.52 19.90
CA GLU A 580 -4.48 21.62 18.82
C GLU A 580 -3.05 21.81 18.32
N ASP A 581 -2.44 22.99 18.60
CA ASP A 581 -1.09 23.33 18.18
C ASP A 581 -0.01 22.75 19.09
N ILE A 582 -0.40 22.31 20.30
CA ILE A 582 0.53 21.85 21.33
C ILE A 582 0.29 20.39 21.65
N PRO A 583 1.23 19.49 21.34
CA PRO A 583 1.06 18.06 21.66
C PRO A 583 0.98 17.81 23.17
N PRO A 584 0.13 16.90 23.63
CA PRO A 584 0.06 16.49 25.03
C PRO A 584 1.36 15.78 25.44
N ILE A 585 1.69 15.83 26.72
CA ILE A 585 2.89 15.20 27.27
C ILE A 585 2.57 14.13 28.30
N SER A 586 3.39 13.08 28.37
CA SER A 586 3.30 12.05 29.41
C SER A 586 4.17 12.46 30.61
N LEU A 587 3.56 12.49 31.77
CA LEU A 587 4.24 12.71 33.05
C LEU A 587 4.61 11.37 33.76
N GLY A 588 4.41 10.25 33.07
CA GLY A 588 4.65 8.90 33.59
C GLY A 588 3.34 8.14 33.79
N THR A 589 2.69 8.33 34.92
CA THR A 589 1.39 7.73 35.24
C THR A 589 0.20 8.60 34.89
N THR A 590 0.45 9.89 34.63
CA THR A 590 -0.53 10.90 34.24
C THR A 590 -0.10 11.51 32.92
N LEU A 591 -1.01 12.23 32.29
CA LEU A 591 -0.70 13.04 31.11
C LEU A 591 -1.10 14.49 31.35
N ALA A 592 -0.49 15.40 30.61
CA ALA A 592 -0.81 16.81 30.69
C ALA A 592 -0.97 17.45 29.31
N TYR A 593 -1.82 18.46 29.25
CA TYR A 593 -2.14 19.20 28.03
C TYR A 593 -2.50 20.65 28.35
N VAL A 594 -2.47 21.50 27.32
CA VAL A 594 -2.79 22.92 27.41
C VAL A 594 -4.15 23.20 26.80
N ASP A 595 -4.91 24.09 27.45
CA ASP A 595 -6.14 24.68 26.96
C ASP A 595 -5.94 26.19 26.80
N ASN A 596 -6.29 26.74 25.62
CA ASN A 596 -6.17 28.15 25.27
C ASN A 596 -7.52 28.87 25.07
N SER A 597 -8.61 28.29 25.52
CA SER A 597 -9.96 28.85 25.34
C SER A 597 -10.22 30.13 26.11
N GLY A 598 -9.43 30.44 27.12
CA GLY A 598 -9.53 31.62 27.95
C GLY A 598 -8.69 32.81 27.49
N LYS A 599 -8.59 33.85 28.35
CA LYS A 599 -7.66 34.95 28.18
C LYS A 599 -6.20 34.51 28.41
N PHE A 600 -6.01 33.53 29.27
CA PHE A 600 -4.75 32.88 29.61
C PHE A 600 -4.86 31.39 29.32
N SER A 601 -3.75 30.77 28.98
CA SER A 601 -3.68 29.31 28.82
C SER A 601 -3.80 28.60 30.16
N ARG A 602 -4.40 27.41 30.16
CA ARG A 602 -4.55 26.55 31.31
C ARG A 602 -3.74 25.29 31.10
N PHE A 603 -3.04 24.87 32.14
CA PHE A 603 -2.32 23.62 32.14
C PHE A 603 -3.13 22.60 32.95
N ASN A 604 -3.58 21.54 32.27
CA ASN A 604 -4.41 20.50 32.84
C ASN A 604 -3.61 19.19 32.97
N GLU A 605 -3.78 18.53 34.11
CA GLU A 605 -3.27 17.18 34.33
C GLU A 605 -4.42 16.20 34.35
N MET A 606 -4.30 15.11 33.60
CA MET A 606 -5.29 14.03 33.55
C MET A 606 -4.70 12.78 34.21
N ALA A 607 -5.37 12.28 35.20
CA ALA A 607 -4.99 11.11 35.99
C ALA A 607 -6.10 10.06 36.02
N ASN A 608 -5.80 8.86 36.53
CA ASN A 608 -6.74 7.76 36.66
C ASN A 608 -7.50 7.36 35.41
N ILE A 609 -6.78 7.38 34.27
CA ILE A 609 -7.34 6.97 32.99
C ILE A 609 -7.62 5.47 33.05
N ARG A 610 -8.89 5.09 32.92
CA ARG A 610 -9.38 3.70 33.02
C ARG A 610 -10.25 3.38 31.82
N ARG A 611 -10.39 2.09 31.54
CA ARG A 611 -11.31 1.63 30.48
C ARG A 611 -12.75 2.03 30.76
N GLU A 612 -13.14 2.05 32.03
CA GLU A 612 -14.45 2.46 32.46
C GLU A 612 -14.33 3.58 33.51
N GLY A 613 -15.16 4.59 33.37
CA GLY A 613 -15.19 5.77 34.22
C GLY A 613 -14.52 6.99 33.60
N GLU A 614 -14.75 8.13 34.23
CA GLU A 614 -14.17 9.41 33.84
C GLU A 614 -12.77 9.58 34.46
N PRO A 615 -11.78 10.13 33.72
CA PRO A 615 -10.50 10.46 34.31
C PRO A 615 -10.62 11.65 35.26
N ALA A 616 -9.75 11.72 36.25
CA ALA A 616 -9.61 12.90 37.10
C ALA A 616 -8.79 13.97 36.34
N ILE A 617 -9.41 15.10 36.04
CA ILE A 617 -8.74 16.23 35.39
C ILE A 617 -8.60 17.36 36.40
N VAL A 618 -7.38 17.82 36.61
CA VAL A 618 -7.02 18.89 37.55
C VAL A 618 -6.35 20.02 36.76
N GLU A 619 -6.92 21.21 36.85
CA GLU A 619 -6.27 22.45 36.36
C GLU A 619 -5.16 22.84 37.35
N VAL A 620 -3.91 22.58 36.98
CA VAL A 620 -2.73 22.87 37.81
C VAL A 620 -2.52 24.38 37.96
N THR A 621 -2.82 25.15 36.94
CA THR A 621 -2.68 26.62 36.91
C THR A 621 -3.77 27.37 37.66
N LYS A 622 -4.73 26.68 38.27
CA LYS A 622 -5.86 27.32 38.98
C LYS A 622 -5.44 28.29 40.08
N VAL A 623 -4.30 28.04 40.71
CA VAL A 623 -3.75 28.92 41.77
C VAL A 623 -2.88 30.06 41.23
N VAL A 624 -2.59 30.05 39.93
CA VAL A 624 -1.80 31.04 39.20
C VAL A 624 -2.43 31.34 37.82
N PRO A 625 -3.68 31.81 37.81
CA PRO A 625 -4.49 31.86 36.57
C PRO A 625 -3.97 32.81 35.50
N THR A 626 -3.07 33.74 35.85
CA THR A 626 -2.49 34.71 34.89
C THR A 626 -1.06 34.37 34.47
N LEU A 627 -0.50 33.26 34.98
CA LEU A 627 0.90 32.88 34.74
C LEU A 627 1.19 32.57 33.29
N LEU A 628 0.30 31.81 32.64
CA LEU A 628 0.53 31.35 31.28
C LEU A 628 -0.15 32.25 30.26
N PRO A 629 0.62 32.88 29.34
CA PRO A 629 0.04 33.64 28.24
C PRO A 629 -0.81 32.75 27.33
N LYS A 630 -1.69 33.35 26.54
CA LYS A 630 -2.58 32.62 25.63
C LYS A 630 -1.83 31.87 24.54
N ASP A 631 -0.75 32.47 24.03
CA ASP A 631 -0.05 32.00 22.83
C ASP A 631 1.16 31.16 23.23
N ILE A 632 0.90 30.03 23.92
CA ILE A 632 1.92 29.00 24.15
C ILE A 632 2.03 28.15 22.88
N ASP A 633 3.26 27.92 22.43
CA ASP A 633 3.59 27.21 21.22
C ASP A 633 4.52 26.00 21.45
N LEU A 634 5.00 25.82 22.67
CA LEU A 634 5.89 24.71 23.01
C LEU A 634 5.54 24.15 24.39
N LEU A 635 5.40 22.82 24.46
CA LEU A 635 5.27 22.07 25.70
C LEU A 635 6.18 20.85 25.66
N THR A 636 7.04 20.72 26.66
CA THR A 636 7.88 19.52 26.84
C THR A 636 8.18 19.31 28.31
N ASN A 637 8.65 18.11 28.66
CA ASN A 637 9.03 17.78 30.02
C ASN A 637 10.37 17.09 30.11
N SER A 638 11.02 17.22 31.26
CA SER A 638 12.15 16.42 31.68
C SER A 638 11.78 15.64 32.94
N ARG A 639 11.57 14.33 32.79
CA ARG A 639 11.22 13.46 33.92
C ARG A 639 12.34 13.37 34.94
N GLU A 640 13.59 13.33 34.48
CA GLU A 640 14.77 13.25 35.35
C GLU A 640 14.91 14.47 36.25
N ASN A 641 14.56 15.65 35.71
CA ASN A 641 14.66 16.90 36.44
C ASN A 641 13.34 17.36 37.06
N SER A 642 12.26 16.55 36.91
CA SER A 642 10.91 16.90 37.39
C SER A 642 10.46 18.30 36.93
N MET A 643 10.73 18.62 35.68
CA MET A 643 10.45 19.93 35.09
C MET A 643 9.53 19.83 33.88
N ILE A 644 8.66 20.80 33.74
CA ILE A 644 7.85 21.06 32.54
C ILE A 644 8.31 22.40 31.98
N LEU A 645 8.54 22.44 30.69
CA LEU A 645 8.97 23.61 29.94
C LEU A 645 7.82 24.02 29.02
N LEU A 646 7.43 25.28 29.14
CA LEU A 646 6.47 25.92 28.25
C LEU A 646 7.19 27.06 27.53
N GLY A 647 6.98 27.18 26.22
CA GLY A 647 7.51 28.22 25.37
C GLY A 647 6.42 29.12 24.81
N CYS A 648 6.72 30.39 24.64
CA CYS A 648 5.89 31.38 23.99
C CYS A 648 6.76 32.37 23.23
N LEU A 649 6.46 32.68 21.98
CA LEU A 649 7.21 33.60 21.13
C LEU A 649 7.24 35.03 21.68
N LEU A 650 6.24 35.43 22.46
CA LEU A 650 6.13 36.80 23.00
C LEU A 650 6.87 37.00 24.33
N TYR A 651 7.28 35.90 24.99
CA TYR A 651 7.94 35.97 26.30
C TYR A 651 9.31 35.29 26.24
N THR A 652 10.36 36.05 26.23
CA THR A 652 11.70 35.51 26.44
C THR A 652 12.01 35.41 27.91
N SER A 653 12.53 34.27 28.36
CA SER A 653 13.04 34.16 29.73
C SER A 653 14.20 35.11 29.91
N PRO A 654 14.21 36.01 30.93
CA PRO A 654 15.32 36.88 31.15
C PRO A 654 16.62 36.11 31.35
N SER A 655 17.71 36.63 30.79
CA SER A 655 19.02 36.01 30.96
C SER A 655 19.39 35.95 32.45
N PRO A 656 20.03 34.87 32.93
CA PRO A 656 20.54 34.83 34.30
C PRO A 656 21.53 35.93 34.65
N ARG A 657 21.98 36.69 33.64
CA ARG A 657 22.91 37.84 33.84
C ARG A 657 22.18 39.18 33.93
N ASP A 658 20.92 39.20 33.55
CA ASP A 658 20.08 40.39 33.68
C ASP A 658 19.40 40.36 35.06
#